data_13637431444738a64e9f93fc6f2033ee
#
_entry.id   13637431444738a64e9f93fc6f2033ee
#
_cell.length_a   1.000
_cell.length_b   1.000
_cell.length_c   1.000
_cell.angle_alpha   90.00
_cell.angle_beta   90.00
_cell.angle_gamma   90.00
#
_symmetry.space_group_name_H-M   'P 1'
#
loop_
_entity.id
_entity.type
_entity.pdbx_description
1 polymer ?
#
loop_
_entity_poly.entity_id
_entity_poly.type
_entity_poly.pdbx_seq_one_letter_code
_entity_poly.pdbx_strand_id
1 'polypeptide(L)'
;MSLMASRSHFSCVLRLALLVVVAAALLLAESAEADIHLTAKLTSIKQFTAEMYVEADAASACVLLLNATARVGCAPTTEANNKGPTKTLAAPLVMLENNTLALPKHLRRRKNAVLVQPERLNAFLEALANTDASHIGAVLTTQPSTAYSSDVATSPESKTPDASMAINSQSRAHVWNPAGTNINAQRYEFPVLSMDTKTYQRLVERALRNARVNHDESNQALFVVETNGAMSASGDETSEECLKRGSCLPLGGYSAISVWPPLGNNKNATAATQRLVVVLAPLDSRALFRDEANGAVSTGGPLVALLAAARMVAAENATATGNTRVVFAALAGEPFGGLGSRALARSLAKGGALRNATTVNESDPLEIVALEIGQVGTPGVNAQLVARSAPVQDGTEEARDALVASGSVPSTEAPGMLPPGSLTSLITGMELQGTPLASGAVLSEFDGAFVTRRFRSRTDTAAAFNATRAAMAASAIARAIVELGAPGIPESASLGVDAAMPIVSDLADCLALSPRSRGLRCAAASELMTASAAVPGWYVGVMARPPSASSWVRWERDVRNGGRDVPMFAWSYLANATKSATWPGGDDAPASCVFGTSNMSETCHNATQPFTPGACLGYQANFTRRRGMCVHASAVLLPSIPAATVARADGRGWTFDAKGLAGGAPAWSESYWETDTFHTRTFLKDPDHLATTLLVTGTLATVMVYAIGKFLGARVF
;
A
#
# COMPACT_ATOMS: atom_id res chain seq x y z
N MET A 1 -16.25 -63.88 -71.87
CA MET A 1 -16.94 -62.59 -71.63
C MET A 1 -16.53 -61.97 -70.30
N SER A 2 -15.27 -62.03 -69.85
CA SER A 2 -14.89 -61.54 -68.52
C SER A 2 -13.66 -60.50 -68.58
N LEU A 3 -13.28 -60.10 -69.78
CA LEU A 3 -12.12 -59.14 -69.92
C LEU A 3 -12.48 -57.80 -70.48
N MET A 4 -13.75 -57.55 -70.85
CA MET A 4 -14.17 -56.22 -71.32
C MET A 4 -14.81 -55.33 -70.25
N ALA A 5 -15.32 -55.86 -69.17
CA ALA A 5 -15.89 -55.04 -68.03
C ALA A 5 -14.84 -54.34 -67.17
N SER A 6 -13.61 -54.83 -67.10
CA SER A 6 -12.55 -54.26 -66.30
C SER A 6 -11.94 -53.00 -66.93
N ARG A 7 -11.98 -52.85 -68.27
CA ARG A 7 -11.41 -51.63 -68.93
C ARG A 7 -12.28 -50.37 -68.81
N SER A 8 -13.61 -50.48 -68.69
CA SER A 8 -14.51 -49.34 -68.60
C SER A 8 -14.48 -48.70 -67.21
N HIS A 9 -14.36 -49.51 -66.17
CA HIS A 9 -14.21 -48.98 -64.82
C HIS A 9 -12.85 -48.34 -64.59
N PHE A 10 -11.78 -48.88 -65.17
CA PHE A 10 -10.42 -48.26 -65.08
C PHE A 10 -10.38 -46.92 -65.79
N SER A 11 -11.06 -46.75 -66.92
CA SER A 11 -11.12 -45.49 -67.67
C SER A 11 -11.95 -44.43 -66.91
N CYS A 12 -13.03 -44.83 -66.20
CA CYS A 12 -13.85 -43.90 -65.42
C CYS A 12 -13.13 -43.40 -64.15
N VAL A 13 -12.44 -44.30 -63.46
CA VAL A 13 -11.63 -43.97 -62.27
C VAL A 13 -10.42 -43.11 -62.63
N LEU A 14 -9.78 -43.40 -63.78
CA LEU A 14 -8.65 -42.57 -64.26
C LEU A 14 -9.09 -41.17 -64.69
N ARG A 15 -10.32 -41.07 -65.28
CA ARG A 15 -10.90 -39.73 -65.62
C ARG A 15 -11.36 -38.98 -64.38
N LEU A 16 -11.86 -39.66 -63.36
CA LEU A 16 -12.19 -39.01 -62.09
C LEU A 16 -10.95 -38.56 -61.32
N ALA A 17 -9.90 -39.38 -61.29
CA ALA A 17 -8.61 -39.06 -60.73
C ALA A 17 -7.94 -37.88 -61.51
N LEU A 18 -8.03 -37.85 -62.82
CA LEU A 18 -7.51 -36.78 -63.66
C LEU A 18 -8.32 -35.50 -63.44
N LEU A 19 -9.63 -35.57 -63.30
CA LEU A 19 -10.49 -34.43 -62.94
C LEU A 19 -10.19 -33.87 -61.58
N VAL A 20 -9.91 -34.71 -60.59
CA VAL A 20 -9.51 -34.27 -59.25
C VAL A 20 -8.09 -33.64 -59.28
N VAL A 21 -7.17 -34.21 -60.05
CA VAL A 21 -5.83 -33.63 -60.23
C VAL A 21 -5.87 -32.32 -61.03
N VAL A 22 -6.74 -32.24 -62.05
CA VAL A 22 -6.94 -31.00 -62.83
C VAL A 22 -7.69 -29.96 -61.98
N ALA A 23 -8.67 -30.37 -61.17
CA ALA A 23 -9.32 -29.43 -60.21
C ALA A 23 -8.37 -28.99 -59.12
N ALA A 24 -7.51 -29.87 -58.61
CA ALA A 24 -6.47 -29.53 -57.67
C ALA A 24 -5.37 -28.65 -58.32
N ALA A 25 -5.02 -28.90 -59.60
CA ALA A 25 -4.08 -28.09 -60.36
C ALA A 25 -4.67 -26.72 -60.76
N LEU A 26 -5.99 -26.66 -61.04
CA LEU A 26 -6.70 -25.38 -61.27
C LEU A 26 -6.82 -24.59 -59.98
N LEU A 27 -7.09 -25.25 -58.85
CA LEU A 27 -7.06 -24.65 -57.54
C LEU A 27 -5.64 -24.22 -57.14
N LEU A 28 -4.61 -24.87 -57.65
CA LEU A 28 -3.19 -24.49 -57.50
C LEU A 28 -2.71 -23.45 -58.55
N ALA A 29 -3.33 -23.39 -59.75
CA ALA A 29 -2.96 -22.41 -60.80
C ALA A 29 -3.69 -21.07 -60.65
N GLU A 30 -4.85 -21.00 -60.00
CA GLU A 30 -5.36 -19.74 -59.45
C GLU A 30 -4.48 -19.17 -58.30
N SER A 31 -3.45 -19.93 -57.90
CA SER A 31 -2.53 -19.59 -56.81
C SER A 31 -1.29 -18.79 -57.24
N ALA A 32 -1.06 -18.50 -58.52
CA ALA A 32 0.07 -17.64 -58.87
C ALA A 32 -0.24 -16.13 -58.72
N GLU A 33 -1.49 -15.72 -58.84
CA GLU A 33 -1.95 -14.45 -58.28
C GLU A 33 -2.27 -14.55 -56.79
N ALA A 34 -2.57 -15.76 -56.30
CA ALA A 34 -2.75 -16.09 -54.91
C ALA A 34 -1.44 -16.08 -54.11
N ASP A 35 -0.27 -16.18 -54.70
CA ASP A 35 1.00 -16.22 -53.96
C ASP A 35 1.33 -14.88 -53.31
N ILE A 36 0.96 -13.76 -53.93
CA ILE A 36 1.07 -12.43 -53.32
C ILE A 36 -0.03 -12.26 -52.23
N HIS A 37 -1.23 -12.75 -52.48
CA HIS A 37 -2.29 -12.81 -51.52
C HIS A 37 -2.03 -13.85 -50.43
N LEU A 38 -1.41 -14.96 -50.71
CA LEU A 38 -1.09 -16.01 -49.73
C LEU A 38 0.06 -15.60 -48.83
N THR A 39 1.11 -14.92 -49.38
CA THR A 39 2.18 -14.33 -48.58
C THR A 39 1.66 -13.16 -47.71
N ALA A 40 0.78 -12.33 -48.23
CA ALA A 40 0.11 -11.31 -47.43
C ALA A 40 -0.82 -11.94 -46.36
N LYS A 41 -1.55 -13.02 -46.71
CA LYS A 41 -2.37 -13.78 -45.77
C LYS A 41 -1.55 -14.57 -44.75
N LEU A 42 -0.42 -15.17 -45.15
CA LEU A 42 0.54 -15.85 -44.25
C LEU A 42 1.26 -14.86 -43.33
N THR A 43 1.58 -13.67 -43.84
CA THR A 43 2.10 -12.58 -43.00
C THR A 43 1.03 -12.09 -42.02
N SER A 44 -0.21 -11.97 -42.47
CA SER A 44 -1.37 -11.67 -41.63
C SER A 44 -1.66 -12.79 -40.60
N ILE A 45 -1.48 -14.08 -40.97
CA ILE A 45 -1.61 -15.21 -40.02
C ILE A 45 -0.45 -15.23 -39.04
N LYS A 46 0.78 -14.95 -39.45
CA LYS A 46 1.94 -14.80 -38.54
C LYS A 46 1.77 -13.62 -37.59
N GLN A 47 1.26 -12.52 -38.10
CA GLN A 47 0.94 -11.35 -37.31
C GLN A 47 -0.26 -11.63 -36.39
N PHE A 48 -1.27 -12.35 -36.87
CA PHE A 48 -2.42 -12.81 -36.13
C PHE A 48 -2.02 -13.80 -34.99
N THR A 49 -1.12 -14.76 -35.26
CA THR A 49 -0.63 -15.68 -34.23
C THR A 49 0.26 -14.97 -33.20
N ALA A 50 1.02 -13.96 -33.59
CA ALA A 50 1.81 -13.14 -32.66
C ALA A 50 0.95 -12.21 -31.82
N GLU A 51 -0.25 -11.83 -32.29
CA GLU A 51 -1.22 -11.02 -31.58
C GLU A 51 -2.29 -11.84 -30.85
N MET A 52 -2.36 -13.15 -31.11
CA MET A 52 -3.40 -14.04 -30.57
C MET A 52 -3.38 -14.14 -29.05
N TYR A 53 -2.21 -14.15 -28.44
CA TYR A 53 -2.06 -14.21 -27.00
C TYR A 53 -0.92 -13.30 -26.55
N VAL A 54 -1.25 -12.16 -25.97
CA VAL A 54 -0.27 -11.31 -25.32
C VAL A 54 -0.63 -11.26 -23.85
N GLU A 55 0.28 -11.73 -23.03
CA GLU A 55 0.17 -11.53 -21.59
C GLU A 55 0.17 -10.04 -21.30
N ALA A 56 -0.79 -9.63 -20.52
CA ALA A 56 -1.00 -8.27 -20.09
C ALA A 56 -1.14 -8.25 -18.57
N ASP A 57 -0.15 -8.86 -17.90
CA ASP A 57 -0.16 -8.95 -16.45
C ASP A 57 -0.24 -7.56 -15.83
N ALA A 58 -1.09 -7.44 -14.84
CA ALA A 58 -1.20 -6.23 -14.08
C ALA A 58 0.07 -6.04 -13.25
N ALA A 59 0.64 -4.83 -13.31
CA ALA A 59 1.74 -4.45 -12.44
C ALA A 59 1.27 -4.37 -10.98
N SER A 60 0.01 -3.96 -10.76
CA SER A 60 -0.64 -3.96 -9.45
C SER A 60 -2.14 -4.18 -9.60
N ALA A 61 -2.71 -4.98 -8.70
CA ALA A 61 -4.15 -5.22 -8.61
C ALA A 61 -4.72 -4.52 -7.37
N CYS A 62 -5.99 -4.14 -7.47
CA CYS A 62 -6.70 -3.49 -6.38
C CYS A 62 -6.87 -4.40 -5.16
N VAL A 63 -6.92 -3.78 -3.98
CA VAL A 63 -7.13 -4.48 -2.71
C VAL A 63 -8.61 -4.75 -2.45
N LEU A 64 -8.88 -5.80 -1.68
CA LEU A 64 -10.17 -6.07 -1.05
C LEU A 64 -9.97 -6.06 0.46
N LEU A 65 -10.59 -5.08 1.11
CA LEU A 65 -10.52 -4.86 2.54
C LEU A 65 -11.86 -5.23 3.18
N LEU A 66 -11.77 -5.94 4.29
CA LEU A 66 -12.92 -6.39 5.08
C LEU A 66 -12.88 -5.72 6.45
N ASN A 67 -14.04 -5.35 6.95
CA ASN A 67 -14.22 -4.87 8.32
C ASN A 67 -15.28 -5.72 9.03
N ALA A 68 -15.62 -5.38 10.24
CA ALA A 68 -16.65 -6.10 11.03
C ALA A 68 -18.02 -6.14 10.34
N THR A 69 -18.38 -5.09 9.58
CA THR A 69 -19.72 -4.92 8.99
C THR A 69 -19.72 -4.64 7.47
N ALA A 70 -18.56 -4.39 6.87
CA ALA A 70 -18.50 -3.93 5.50
C ALA A 70 -17.24 -4.42 4.81
N ARG A 71 -17.27 -4.47 3.49
CA ARG A 71 -16.09 -4.61 2.65
C ARG A 71 -15.96 -3.44 1.68
N VAL A 72 -14.74 -3.08 1.35
CA VAL A 72 -14.41 -2.02 0.41
C VAL A 72 -13.29 -2.49 -0.53
N GLY A 73 -13.17 -1.85 -1.67
CA GLY A 73 -12.22 -2.23 -2.70
C GLY A 73 -12.88 -3.04 -3.82
N CYS A 74 -12.11 -3.81 -4.55
CA CYS A 74 -12.61 -4.50 -5.72
C CYS A 74 -13.01 -5.97 -5.45
N ALA A 75 -13.86 -6.49 -6.33
CA ALA A 75 -14.19 -7.89 -6.35
C ALA A 75 -13.24 -8.70 -7.26
N PRO A 76 -13.03 -10.00 -7.02
CA PRO A 76 -12.37 -10.89 -7.96
C PRO A 76 -13.22 -11.04 -9.25
N THR A 77 -12.60 -11.52 -10.33
CA THR A 77 -13.31 -11.80 -11.59
C THR A 77 -14.26 -12.96 -11.47
N THR A 78 -14.07 -13.78 -10.45
CA THR A 78 -14.84 -15.00 -10.20
C THR A 78 -15.16 -15.11 -8.73
N GLU A 79 -16.43 -15.25 -8.41
CA GLU A 79 -16.81 -15.76 -7.11
C GLU A 79 -16.30 -17.21 -7.00
N ALA A 80 -15.52 -17.49 -5.97
CA ALA A 80 -15.16 -18.85 -5.61
C ALA A 80 -16.41 -19.55 -5.08
N ASN A 81 -17.30 -19.92 -5.97
CA ASN A 81 -18.33 -20.87 -5.64
C ASN A 81 -17.64 -22.23 -5.43
N ASN A 82 -17.81 -22.84 -4.26
CA ASN A 82 -17.32 -24.18 -3.89
C ASN A 82 -17.75 -25.31 -4.85
N LYS A 83 -18.16 -25.04 -6.08
CA LYS A 83 -18.80 -26.00 -7.00
C LYS A 83 -18.32 -25.97 -8.45
N GLY A 84 -17.17 -25.39 -8.78
CA GLY A 84 -16.74 -25.50 -10.18
C GLY A 84 -15.55 -24.62 -10.58
N PRO A 85 -15.02 -24.82 -11.79
CA PRO A 85 -13.89 -24.03 -12.28
C PRO A 85 -14.27 -22.56 -12.34
N THR A 86 -13.36 -21.72 -11.88
CA THR A 86 -13.44 -20.26 -11.89
C THR A 86 -13.85 -19.74 -13.27
N LYS A 87 -14.91 -18.96 -13.32
CA LYS A 87 -15.39 -18.39 -14.57
C LYS A 87 -14.47 -17.25 -14.99
N THR A 88 -13.66 -17.50 -16.00
CA THR A 88 -12.80 -16.48 -16.61
C THR A 88 -13.67 -15.35 -17.20
N LEU A 89 -13.35 -14.10 -16.87
CA LEU A 89 -14.00 -12.96 -17.49
C LEU A 89 -13.29 -12.64 -18.81
N ALA A 90 -13.97 -12.78 -19.93
CA ALA A 90 -13.52 -12.29 -21.22
C ALA A 90 -14.44 -11.15 -21.66
N ALA A 91 -13.92 -9.93 -21.75
CA ALA A 91 -14.70 -8.74 -22.07
C ALA A 91 -14.02 -7.91 -23.17
N PRO A 92 -14.79 -7.34 -24.13
CA PRO A 92 -14.26 -6.44 -25.15
C PRO A 92 -13.54 -5.26 -24.52
N LEU A 93 -12.37 -4.94 -25.07
CA LEU A 93 -11.58 -3.82 -24.66
C LEU A 93 -12.13 -2.53 -25.25
N VAL A 94 -12.46 -1.57 -24.39
CA VAL A 94 -12.95 -0.25 -24.76
C VAL A 94 -12.17 0.84 -24.05
N MET A 95 -11.98 1.97 -24.72
CA MET A 95 -11.33 3.13 -24.12
C MET A 95 -12.38 4.15 -23.70
N LEU A 96 -12.22 4.72 -22.52
CA LEU A 96 -13.05 5.85 -22.09
C LEU A 96 -12.68 7.10 -22.91
N GLU A 97 -13.65 7.71 -23.53
CA GLU A 97 -13.44 8.94 -24.31
C GLU A 97 -13.01 10.11 -23.41
N ASN A 98 -12.16 11.00 -23.94
CA ASN A 98 -11.52 12.06 -23.16
C ASN A 98 -12.49 13.02 -22.45
N ASN A 99 -13.71 13.17 -22.96
CA ASN A 99 -14.68 14.17 -22.47
C ASN A 99 -15.85 13.54 -21.68
N THR A 100 -15.86 12.22 -21.47
CA THR A 100 -16.96 11.54 -20.78
C THR A 100 -16.47 10.72 -19.60
N LEU A 101 -17.31 10.62 -18.58
CA LEU A 101 -17.10 9.71 -17.43
C LEU A 101 -18.00 8.46 -17.50
N ALA A 102 -18.63 8.22 -18.65
CA ALA A 102 -19.54 7.11 -18.85
C ALA A 102 -19.37 6.52 -20.24
N LEU A 103 -19.54 5.22 -20.36
CA LEU A 103 -19.54 4.55 -21.66
C LEU A 103 -20.78 4.95 -22.49
N PRO A 104 -20.65 5.04 -23.83
CA PRO A 104 -21.79 5.19 -24.74
C PRO A 104 -22.87 4.13 -24.53
N LYS A 105 -24.14 4.48 -24.78
CA LYS A 105 -25.29 3.58 -24.51
C LYS A 105 -25.16 2.21 -25.17
N HIS A 106 -24.65 2.13 -26.40
CA HIS A 106 -24.49 0.89 -27.15
C HIS A 106 -23.48 -0.06 -26.50
N LEU A 107 -22.44 0.46 -25.82
CA LEU A 107 -21.46 -0.36 -25.10
C LEU A 107 -21.97 -0.88 -23.75
N ARG A 108 -23.05 -0.29 -23.20
CA ARG A 108 -23.61 -0.72 -21.90
C ARG A 108 -24.46 -2.00 -21.98
N ARG A 109 -24.65 -2.56 -23.16
CA ARG A 109 -25.44 -3.81 -23.36
C ARG A 109 -24.71 -5.09 -22.95
N ARG A 110 -23.39 -5.01 -22.71
CA ARG A 110 -22.52 -6.14 -22.34
C ARG A 110 -21.45 -5.68 -21.38
N LYS A 111 -20.80 -6.63 -20.69
CA LYS A 111 -19.63 -6.33 -19.87
C LYS A 111 -18.46 -5.94 -20.76
N ASN A 112 -17.73 -4.89 -20.38
CA ASN A 112 -16.56 -4.37 -21.08
C ASN A 112 -15.37 -4.28 -20.14
N ALA A 113 -14.16 -4.48 -20.67
CA ALA A 113 -12.92 -4.09 -20.04
C ALA A 113 -12.59 -2.65 -20.42
N VAL A 114 -12.68 -1.72 -19.47
CA VAL A 114 -12.60 -0.29 -19.71
C VAL A 114 -11.21 0.23 -19.43
N LEU A 115 -10.55 0.76 -20.45
CA LEU A 115 -9.28 1.49 -20.34
C LEU A 115 -9.56 2.93 -19.90
N VAL A 116 -8.96 3.32 -18.78
CA VAL A 116 -9.12 4.64 -18.18
C VAL A 116 -7.75 5.30 -18.05
N GLN A 117 -7.64 6.53 -18.49
CA GLN A 117 -6.42 7.31 -18.26
C GLN A 117 -6.16 7.48 -16.75
N PRO A 118 -4.92 7.38 -16.29
CA PRO A 118 -4.60 7.40 -14.85
C PRO A 118 -5.11 8.65 -14.14
N GLU A 119 -5.15 9.78 -14.85
CA GLU A 119 -5.63 11.07 -14.36
C GLU A 119 -7.14 11.07 -14.09
N ARG A 120 -7.87 10.27 -14.81
CA ARG A 120 -9.33 10.23 -14.79
C ARG A 120 -9.89 9.09 -13.95
N LEU A 121 -9.02 8.23 -13.45
CA LEU A 121 -9.44 7.03 -12.71
C LEU A 121 -10.35 7.38 -11.53
N ASN A 122 -9.94 8.34 -10.70
CA ASN A 122 -10.72 8.71 -9.51
C ASN A 122 -12.11 9.25 -9.89
N ALA A 123 -12.18 10.15 -10.87
CA ALA A 123 -13.45 10.73 -11.33
C ALA A 123 -14.35 9.67 -12.00
N PHE A 124 -13.76 8.73 -12.74
CA PHE A 124 -14.51 7.64 -13.36
C PHE A 124 -15.09 6.67 -12.31
N LEU A 125 -14.28 6.26 -11.33
CA LEU A 125 -14.73 5.39 -10.25
C LEU A 125 -15.77 6.07 -9.35
N GLU A 126 -15.63 7.37 -9.08
CA GLU A 126 -16.64 8.17 -8.37
C GLU A 126 -17.97 8.22 -9.13
N ALA A 127 -17.92 8.42 -10.44
CA ALA A 127 -19.12 8.41 -11.28
C ALA A 127 -19.81 7.03 -11.28
N LEU A 128 -19.03 5.94 -11.29
CA LEU A 128 -19.57 4.57 -11.23
C LEU A 128 -20.22 4.25 -9.89
N ALA A 129 -19.73 4.80 -8.80
CA ALA A 129 -20.31 4.57 -7.46
C ALA A 129 -21.78 5.04 -7.36
N ASN A 130 -22.18 5.96 -8.22
CA ASN A 130 -23.53 6.55 -8.26
C ASN A 130 -24.39 6.09 -9.45
N THR A 131 -23.90 5.12 -10.24
CA THR A 131 -24.58 4.65 -11.46
C THR A 131 -24.60 3.13 -11.56
N ASP A 132 -25.40 2.58 -12.46
CA ASP A 132 -25.36 1.15 -12.77
C ASP A 132 -24.02 0.78 -13.44
N ALA A 133 -23.22 0.01 -12.73
CA ALA A 133 -21.92 -0.49 -13.18
C ALA A 133 -21.96 -1.92 -13.73
N SER A 134 -23.14 -2.52 -13.93
CA SER A 134 -23.30 -3.92 -14.39
C SER A 134 -22.63 -4.21 -15.73
N HIS A 135 -22.44 -3.17 -16.55
CA HIS A 135 -21.76 -3.20 -17.84
C HIS A 135 -20.22 -3.13 -17.75
N ILE A 136 -19.67 -2.97 -16.56
CA ILE A 136 -18.22 -3.00 -16.32
C ILE A 136 -17.79 -4.42 -15.94
N GLY A 137 -16.85 -4.97 -16.69
CA GLY A 137 -16.23 -6.25 -16.39
C GLY A 137 -14.90 -6.11 -15.67
N ALA A 138 -14.10 -5.14 -16.11
CA ALA A 138 -12.84 -4.78 -15.48
C ALA A 138 -12.51 -3.31 -15.79
N VAL A 139 -11.76 -2.66 -14.93
CA VAL A 139 -11.18 -1.32 -15.18
C VAL A 139 -9.67 -1.47 -15.25
N LEU A 140 -9.07 -0.95 -16.33
CA LEU A 140 -7.64 -1.03 -16.60
C LEU A 140 -7.07 0.39 -16.65
N THR A 141 -5.97 0.61 -15.96
CA THR A 141 -5.27 1.90 -15.92
C THR A 141 -3.76 1.68 -15.91
N THR A 142 -2.99 2.73 -15.74
CA THR A 142 -1.53 2.67 -15.50
C THR A 142 -1.15 3.65 -14.38
N GLN A 143 0.10 3.63 -13.98
CA GLN A 143 0.61 4.61 -13.02
C GLN A 143 0.55 6.03 -13.61
N PRO A 144 0.17 7.04 -12.82
CA PRO A 144 0.17 8.42 -13.27
C PRO A 144 1.61 8.89 -13.55
N SER A 145 1.75 9.75 -14.54
CA SER A 145 3.04 10.41 -14.83
C SER A 145 3.48 11.26 -13.62
N THR A 146 4.78 11.27 -13.32
CA THR A 146 5.36 12.14 -12.29
C THR A 146 5.21 13.63 -12.59
N ALA A 147 5.01 13.99 -13.88
CA ALA A 147 4.80 15.36 -14.34
C ALA A 147 3.34 15.84 -14.25
N TYR A 148 2.53 15.17 -13.45
CA TYR A 148 1.10 15.43 -13.32
C TYR A 148 0.78 16.84 -12.81
N SER A 149 -0.09 17.56 -13.52
CA SER A 149 -0.55 18.91 -13.14
C SER A 149 -1.34 18.89 -11.83
N SER A 150 -1.06 19.86 -10.94
CA SER A 150 -1.74 20.01 -9.66
C SER A 150 -3.26 20.21 -9.77
N ASP A 151 -3.73 20.79 -10.87
CA ASP A 151 -5.11 21.27 -11.01
C ASP A 151 -6.14 20.16 -11.22
N VAL A 152 -5.69 19.00 -11.69
CA VAL A 152 -6.56 17.83 -11.96
C VAL A 152 -6.44 16.77 -10.85
N ALA A 153 -5.50 16.93 -9.92
CA ALA A 153 -5.31 15.99 -8.84
C ALA A 153 -6.54 15.92 -7.93
N THR A 154 -6.94 14.70 -7.57
CA THR A 154 -8.01 14.43 -6.61
C THR A 154 -7.53 13.43 -5.56
N SER A 155 -8.12 13.53 -4.37
CA SER A 155 -7.89 12.56 -3.31
C SER A 155 -8.86 11.39 -3.44
N PRO A 156 -8.42 10.14 -3.28
CA PRO A 156 -9.31 8.97 -3.26
C PRO A 156 -10.08 8.83 -1.95
N GLU A 157 -9.73 9.60 -0.92
CA GLU A 157 -10.43 9.63 0.36
C GLU A 157 -11.73 10.44 0.27
N SER A 158 -12.57 10.34 1.31
CA SER A 158 -13.79 11.16 1.40
C SER A 158 -13.46 12.64 1.63
N LYS A 159 -14.47 13.50 1.50
CA LYS A 159 -14.37 14.92 1.92
C LYS A 159 -14.21 15.07 3.42
N THR A 160 -14.72 14.08 4.17
CA THR A 160 -14.59 13.98 5.63
C THR A 160 -13.83 12.68 5.95
N PRO A 161 -12.49 12.62 5.69
CA PRO A 161 -11.74 11.39 5.88
C PRO A 161 -11.75 10.98 7.35
N ASP A 162 -11.76 9.67 7.58
CA ASP A 162 -11.72 9.08 8.92
C ASP A 162 -12.81 9.61 9.90
N ALA A 163 -13.96 10.04 9.39
CA ALA A 163 -15.03 10.66 10.16
C ALA A 163 -15.52 9.80 11.34
N SER A 164 -15.40 8.47 11.25
CA SER A 164 -15.73 7.55 12.35
C SER A 164 -14.80 7.67 13.56
N MET A 165 -13.63 8.27 13.38
CA MET A 165 -12.63 8.49 14.45
C MET A 165 -12.69 9.90 15.03
N ALA A 166 -13.51 10.78 14.47
CA ALA A 166 -13.60 12.16 14.92
C ALA A 166 -14.08 12.23 16.38
N ILE A 167 -13.41 13.04 17.20
CA ILE A 167 -13.67 13.17 18.64
C ILE A 167 -15.07 13.74 18.91
N ASN A 168 -15.52 14.66 18.05
CA ASN A 168 -16.80 15.33 18.20
C ASN A 168 -17.55 15.45 16.88
N SER A 169 -18.81 15.88 16.93
CA SER A 169 -19.68 16.03 15.77
C SER A 169 -19.21 17.11 14.79
N GLN A 170 -18.58 18.17 15.28
CA GLN A 170 -18.05 19.25 14.44
C GLN A 170 -16.90 18.75 13.57
N SER A 171 -15.89 18.10 14.15
CA SER A 171 -14.76 17.50 13.42
C SER A 171 -15.25 16.43 12.43
N ARG A 172 -16.29 15.68 12.79
CA ARG A 172 -16.88 14.63 11.92
C ARG A 172 -17.54 15.19 10.67
N ALA A 173 -18.24 16.32 10.80
CA ALA A 173 -18.97 16.94 9.70
C ALA A 173 -18.11 17.89 8.86
N HIS A 174 -16.94 18.27 9.34
CA HIS A 174 -16.09 19.25 8.68
C HIS A 174 -15.44 18.71 7.39
N VAL A 175 -15.44 19.52 6.36
CA VAL A 175 -14.84 19.17 5.05
C VAL A 175 -13.33 19.43 5.09
N TRP A 176 -12.59 18.50 5.66
CA TRP A 176 -11.12 18.57 5.71
C TRP A 176 -10.46 18.39 4.34
N ASN A 177 -11.05 17.59 3.47
CA ASN A 177 -10.49 17.18 2.17
C ASN A 177 -11.41 17.59 1.02
N PRO A 178 -11.42 18.87 0.58
CA PRO A 178 -12.31 19.33 -0.48
C PRO A 178 -12.17 18.57 -1.81
N ALA A 179 -10.96 18.05 -2.10
CA ALA A 179 -10.66 17.26 -3.30
C ALA A 179 -11.03 15.76 -3.20
N GLY A 180 -11.73 15.37 -2.13
CA GLY A 180 -12.07 13.97 -1.86
C GLY A 180 -13.15 13.40 -2.78
N THR A 181 -12.92 12.21 -3.33
CA THR A 181 -13.81 11.45 -4.20
C THR A 181 -14.42 10.22 -3.52
N ASN A 182 -13.91 9.82 -2.35
CA ASN A 182 -14.39 8.67 -1.57
C ASN A 182 -14.24 7.31 -2.25
N ILE A 183 -13.40 7.16 -3.26
CA ILE A 183 -13.26 5.89 -4.01
C ILE A 183 -12.61 4.78 -3.17
N ASN A 184 -11.75 5.12 -2.20
CA ASN A 184 -11.12 4.14 -1.30
C ASN A 184 -12.10 3.50 -0.31
N ALA A 185 -13.30 4.07 -0.14
CA ALA A 185 -14.35 3.53 0.72
C ALA A 185 -15.50 2.87 -0.07
N GLN A 186 -15.36 2.76 -1.39
CA GLN A 186 -16.36 2.14 -2.25
C GLN A 186 -16.11 0.65 -2.41
N ARG A 187 -17.19 -0.09 -2.68
CA ARG A 187 -17.17 -1.48 -3.12
C ARG A 187 -17.38 -1.53 -4.63
N TYR A 188 -16.51 -2.23 -5.32
CA TYR A 188 -16.62 -2.46 -6.76
C TYR A 188 -16.88 -3.95 -7.02
N GLU A 189 -17.83 -4.26 -7.90
CA GLU A 189 -18.17 -5.63 -8.29
C GLU A 189 -17.30 -6.13 -9.48
N PHE A 190 -16.15 -5.49 -9.70
CA PHE A 190 -15.20 -5.80 -10.77
C PHE A 190 -13.77 -5.52 -10.30
N PRO A 191 -12.76 -6.15 -10.91
CA PRO A 191 -11.37 -5.84 -10.66
C PRO A 191 -10.98 -4.49 -11.26
N VAL A 192 -10.09 -3.78 -10.56
CA VAL A 192 -9.40 -2.58 -11.05
C VAL A 192 -7.91 -2.91 -11.10
N LEU A 193 -7.28 -2.79 -12.27
CA LEU A 193 -5.93 -3.25 -12.52
C LEU A 193 -5.07 -2.11 -13.03
N SER A 194 -3.87 -1.95 -12.47
CA SER A 194 -2.86 -1.02 -12.94
C SER A 194 -1.81 -1.78 -13.73
N MET A 195 -1.63 -1.41 -14.99
CA MET A 195 -0.70 -2.01 -15.93
C MET A 195 0.62 -1.25 -15.94
N ASP A 196 1.71 -1.90 -16.32
CA ASP A 196 2.91 -1.15 -16.69
C ASP A 196 2.63 -0.27 -17.93
N THR A 197 3.39 0.80 -18.07
CA THR A 197 3.17 1.80 -19.14
C THR A 197 3.21 1.20 -20.55
N LYS A 198 4.10 0.24 -20.80
CA LYS A 198 4.25 -0.40 -22.11
C LYS A 198 3.04 -1.28 -22.44
N THR A 199 2.59 -2.06 -21.48
CA THR A 199 1.37 -2.87 -21.61
C THR A 199 0.15 -1.99 -21.80
N TYR A 200 0.00 -0.91 -21.02
CA TYR A 200 -1.09 0.03 -21.16
C TYR A 200 -1.15 0.65 -22.56
N GLN A 201 -0.02 1.09 -23.11
CA GLN A 201 0.04 1.64 -24.46
C GLN A 201 -0.43 0.64 -25.53
N ARG A 202 0.00 -0.63 -25.43
CA ARG A 202 -0.49 -1.68 -26.34
C ARG A 202 -2.02 -1.91 -26.21
N LEU A 203 -2.55 -1.84 -25.00
CA LEU A 203 -3.99 -1.94 -24.79
C LEU A 203 -4.72 -0.75 -25.39
N VAL A 204 -4.18 0.47 -25.31
CA VAL A 204 -4.73 1.65 -25.99
C VAL A 204 -4.81 1.45 -27.51
N GLU A 205 -3.73 0.95 -28.15
CA GLU A 205 -3.75 0.66 -29.59
C GLU A 205 -4.84 -0.34 -29.97
N ARG A 206 -5.02 -1.39 -29.16
CA ARG A 206 -6.06 -2.40 -29.37
C ARG A 206 -7.48 -1.85 -29.16
N ALA A 207 -7.67 -1.03 -28.13
CA ALA A 207 -8.95 -0.36 -27.90
C ALA A 207 -9.32 0.57 -29.04
N LEU A 208 -8.35 1.31 -29.62
CA LEU A 208 -8.55 2.16 -30.79
C LEU A 208 -8.89 1.34 -32.05
N ARG A 209 -8.33 0.13 -32.21
CA ARG A 209 -8.75 -0.77 -33.30
C ARG A 209 -10.20 -1.22 -33.09
N ASN A 210 -10.59 -1.61 -31.87
CA ASN A 210 -11.98 -1.96 -31.56
C ASN A 210 -12.96 -0.80 -31.84
N ALA A 211 -12.57 0.43 -31.55
CA ALA A 211 -13.41 1.61 -31.79
C ALA A 211 -13.72 1.89 -33.28
N ARG A 212 -12.88 1.34 -34.19
CA ARG A 212 -13.09 1.44 -35.65
C ARG A 212 -14.05 0.37 -36.19
N VAL A 213 -14.36 -0.63 -35.40
CA VAL A 213 -15.26 -1.72 -35.75
C VAL A 213 -16.70 -1.22 -35.52
N ASN A 214 -17.59 -1.50 -36.47
CA ASN A 214 -18.99 -1.17 -36.30
C ASN A 214 -19.63 -2.07 -35.22
N HIS A 215 -19.94 -1.51 -34.06
CA HIS A 215 -20.43 -2.25 -32.91
C HIS A 215 -21.84 -2.82 -33.09
N ASP A 216 -22.57 -2.41 -34.11
CA ASP A 216 -23.89 -2.94 -34.42
C ASP A 216 -23.83 -4.26 -35.23
N GLU A 217 -22.66 -4.60 -35.78
CA GLU A 217 -22.43 -5.87 -36.48
C GLU A 217 -21.87 -6.91 -35.49
N SER A 218 -22.71 -7.85 -35.08
CA SER A 218 -22.38 -8.90 -34.11
C SER A 218 -21.27 -9.87 -34.56
N ASN A 219 -20.80 -9.77 -35.81
CA ASN A 219 -19.88 -10.71 -36.44
C ASN A 219 -18.45 -10.19 -36.61
N GLN A 220 -18.08 -9.06 -36.00
CA GLN A 220 -16.71 -8.54 -36.15
C GLN A 220 -15.82 -8.98 -34.99
N ALA A 221 -14.58 -9.36 -35.34
CA ALA A 221 -13.57 -9.70 -34.37
C ALA A 221 -13.18 -8.49 -33.52
N LEU A 222 -13.11 -8.68 -32.20
CA LEU A 222 -12.74 -7.63 -31.25
C LEU A 222 -11.60 -8.09 -30.36
N PHE A 223 -10.68 -7.19 -30.04
CA PHE A 223 -9.74 -7.44 -28.96
C PHE A 223 -10.51 -7.50 -27.64
N VAL A 224 -10.33 -8.62 -26.95
CA VAL A 224 -10.88 -8.83 -25.61
C VAL A 224 -9.76 -8.88 -24.59
N VAL A 225 -10.10 -8.51 -23.37
CA VAL A 225 -9.25 -8.78 -22.20
C VAL A 225 -9.88 -9.92 -21.45
N GLU A 226 -9.09 -10.95 -21.22
CA GLU A 226 -9.43 -12.04 -20.35
C GLU A 226 -8.68 -11.88 -19.05
N THR A 227 -9.41 -11.83 -17.95
CA THR A 227 -8.83 -11.77 -16.61
C THR A 227 -9.32 -12.98 -15.82
N ASN A 228 -8.38 -13.73 -15.29
CA ASN A 228 -8.62 -14.80 -14.35
C ASN A 228 -7.93 -14.43 -13.04
N GLY A 229 -8.63 -14.52 -11.94
CA GLY A 229 -8.08 -14.23 -10.65
C GLY A 229 -9.10 -14.49 -9.56
N ALA A 230 -8.69 -15.26 -8.58
CA ALA A 230 -9.44 -15.51 -7.36
C ALA A 230 -8.81 -14.75 -6.21
N MET A 231 -9.64 -14.30 -5.28
CA MET A 231 -9.19 -13.83 -3.97
C MET A 231 -9.49 -14.89 -2.92
N SER A 232 -8.61 -14.98 -1.92
CA SER A 232 -8.73 -15.95 -0.84
C SER A 232 -9.99 -15.74 0.02
N ALA A 233 -10.41 -14.50 0.23
CA ALA A 233 -11.72 -14.17 0.77
C ALA A 233 -12.61 -13.67 -0.37
N SER A 234 -13.80 -14.22 -0.48
CA SER A 234 -14.77 -13.91 -1.53
C SER A 234 -16.17 -13.78 -0.94
N GLY A 235 -17.09 -13.22 -1.72
CA GLY A 235 -18.46 -13.04 -1.27
C GLY A 235 -18.63 -11.90 -0.28
N ASP A 236 -19.61 -12.01 0.60
CA ASP A 236 -19.97 -10.98 1.58
C ASP A 236 -19.36 -11.25 2.97
N GLU A 237 -18.20 -11.89 3.01
CA GLU A 237 -17.52 -12.20 4.26
C GLU A 237 -17.12 -10.96 5.04
N THR A 238 -17.27 -11.05 6.35
CA THR A 238 -16.73 -10.09 7.32
C THR A 238 -15.30 -10.43 7.72
N SER A 239 -14.59 -9.50 8.35
CA SER A 239 -13.27 -9.77 8.94
C SER A 239 -13.29 -10.95 9.92
N GLU A 240 -14.37 -11.09 10.71
CA GLU A 240 -14.53 -12.18 11.65
C GLU A 240 -14.56 -13.55 10.96
N GLU A 241 -15.39 -13.67 9.93
CA GLU A 241 -15.57 -14.91 9.17
C GLU A 241 -14.28 -15.29 8.44
N CYS A 242 -13.67 -14.34 7.76
CA CYS A 242 -12.47 -14.62 6.98
C CYS A 242 -11.23 -14.91 7.86
N LEU A 243 -11.04 -14.23 9.00
CA LEU A 243 -9.95 -14.53 9.93
C LEU A 243 -10.12 -15.90 10.59
N LYS A 244 -11.36 -16.27 10.98
CA LYS A 244 -11.66 -17.60 11.51
C LYS A 244 -11.37 -18.71 10.49
N ARG A 245 -11.68 -18.46 9.22
CA ARG A 245 -11.41 -19.40 8.11
C ARG A 245 -9.94 -19.38 7.68
N GLY A 246 -9.22 -18.29 7.90
CA GLY A 246 -7.84 -18.10 7.45
C GLY A 246 -7.73 -17.65 5.99
N SER A 247 -8.80 -17.09 5.42
CA SER A 247 -8.85 -16.59 4.04
C SER A 247 -8.48 -15.10 3.91
N CYS A 248 -8.17 -14.43 5.01
CA CYS A 248 -7.60 -13.09 5.03
C CYS A 248 -6.58 -12.94 6.14
N LEU A 249 -5.87 -11.82 6.09
CA LEU A 249 -4.87 -11.45 7.09
C LEU A 249 -5.25 -10.10 7.71
N PRO A 250 -4.98 -9.89 9.01
CA PRO A 250 -5.25 -8.60 9.64
C PRO A 250 -4.37 -7.53 9.01
N LEU A 251 -4.97 -6.39 8.68
CA LEU A 251 -4.23 -5.18 8.34
C LEU A 251 -3.42 -4.74 9.55
N GLY A 252 -2.20 -4.29 9.30
CA GLY A 252 -1.35 -3.77 10.34
C GLY A 252 0.12 -3.90 10.01
N GLY A 253 0.91 -3.33 10.91
CA GLY A 253 2.36 -3.26 10.77
C GLY A 253 3.00 -3.08 12.13
N TYR A 254 4.17 -2.48 12.12
CA TYR A 254 4.90 -2.12 13.32
C TYR A 254 5.10 -0.62 13.39
N SER A 255 4.67 0.00 14.48
CA SER A 255 5.00 1.37 14.81
C SER A 255 6.42 1.42 15.39
N ALA A 256 7.22 2.38 14.95
CA ALA A 256 8.55 2.61 15.47
C ALA A 256 8.49 3.65 16.59
N ILE A 257 8.86 3.26 17.79
CA ILE A 257 8.78 4.11 18.98
C ILE A 257 10.14 4.16 19.66
N SER A 258 10.57 5.36 20.08
CA SER A 258 11.78 5.53 20.88
C SER A 258 11.54 6.51 22.01
N VAL A 259 12.15 6.24 23.16
CA VAL A 259 12.12 7.10 24.36
C VAL A 259 13.46 7.79 24.52
N TRP A 260 13.44 9.11 24.70
CA TRP A 260 14.64 9.91 24.97
C TRP A 260 14.45 10.76 26.22
N PRO A 261 15.45 10.86 27.10
CA PRO A 261 16.64 9.99 27.17
C PRO A 261 16.30 8.52 27.37
N PRO A 262 17.20 7.59 26.98
CA PRO A 262 16.97 6.17 27.18
C PRO A 262 16.67 5.82 28.62
N LEU A 263 15.81 4.82 28.83
CA LEU A 263 15.47 4.32 30.15
C LEU A 263 16.68 3.59 30.77
N GLY A 264 16.92 3.79 32.05
CA GLY A 264 18.03 3.13 32.76
C GLY A 264 17.78 1.63 32.98
N ASN A 265 18.87 0.84 33.07
CA ASN A 265 18.80 -0.59 33.38
C ASN A 265 18.32 -0.89 34.82
N ASN A 266 18.46 0.09 35.71
CA ASN A 266 18.15 -0.07 37.12
C ASN A 266 16.95 0.81 37.50
N LYS A 267 15.81 0.19 37.79
CA LYS A 267 14.60 0.89 38.23
C LYS A 267 14.81 1.76 39.47
N ASN A 268 15.86 1.42 40.29
CA ASN A 268 16.19 2.18 41.48
C ASN A 268 17.05 3.42 41.24
N ALA A 269 17.58 3.59 40.01
CA ALA A 269 18.50 4.69 39.70
C ALA A 269 17.86 5.83 38.88
N THR A 270 16.65 5.63 38.40
CA THR A 270 15.93 6.67 37.62
C THR A 270 14.94 7.39 38.51
N ALA A 271 15.06 8.72 38.60
CA ALA A 271 13.95 9.52 39.09
C ALA A 271 12.70 9.15 38.32
N ALA A 272 11.59 8.92 39.02
CA ALA A 272 10.31 8.56 38.38
C ALA A 272 9.97 9.59 37.30
N THR A 273 9.65 9.13 36.10
CA THR A 273 9.17 9.99 35.05
C THR A 273 7.83 10.58 35.48
N GLN A 274 7.71 11.89 35.52
CA GLN A 274 6.49 12.60 35.89
C GLN A 274 5.74 13.14 34.68
N ARG A 275 6.48 13.35 33.55
CA ARG A 275 5.92 13.88 32.32
C ARG A 275 6.46 13.12 31.10
N LEU A 276 5.53 12.80 30.18
CA LEU A 276 5.87 12.32 28.83
C LEU A 276 5.40 13.32 27.78
N VAL A 277 6.33 13.78 26.95
CA VAL A 277 6.02 14.52 25.72
C VAL A 277 6.02 13.53 24.59
N VAL A 278 4.85 13.26 24.00
CA VAL A 278 4.67 12.25 22.95
C VAL A 278 4.56 12.94 21.59
N VAL A 279 5.51 12.70 20.70
CA VAL A 279 5.52 13.25 19.34
C VAL A 279 5.08 12.18 18.36
N LEU A 280 4.06 12.49 17.56
CA LEU A 280 3.36 11.56 16.69
C LEU A 280 3.52 11.94 15.23
N ALA A 281 3.77 10.96 14.37
CA ALA A 281 3.63 11.09 12.92
C ALA A 281 3.15 9.75 12.31
N PRO A 282 2.39 9.78 11.20
CA PRO A 282 2.01 8.56 10.47
C PRO A 282 3.24 7.96 9.78
N LEU A 283 3.24 6.63 9.65
CA LEU A 283 4.31 5.87 8.99
C LEU A 283 3.89 5.34 7.62
N ASP A 284 2.61 5.28 7.36
CA ASP A 284 2.04 4.65 6.18
C ASP A 284 0.89 5.44 5.55
N SER A 285 0.51 5.03 4.35
CA SER A 285 -0.54 5.60 3.55
C SER A 285 -1.51 4.51 3.09
N ARG A 286 -2.56 4.91 2.41
CA ARG A 286 -3.63 4.05 1.88
C ARG A 286 -3.78 4.26 0.38
N ALA A 287 -4.05 3.20 -0.37
CA ALA A 287 -4.40 3.28 -1.78
C ALA A 287 -5.27 2.10 -2.19
N LEU A 288 -5.96 2.24 -3.34
CA LEU A 288 -6.68 1.16 -3.99
C LEU A 288 -5.72 0.06 -4.49
N PHE A 289 -4.49 0.45 -4.87
CA PHE A 289 -3.42 -0.45 -5.28
C PHE A 289 -2.31 -0.44 -4.22
N ARG A 290 -1.99 -1.61 -3.68
CA ARG A 290 -0.98 -1.76 -2.63
C ARG A 290 0.36 -1.11 -3.01
N ASP A 291 0.85 -1.44 -4.21
CA ASP A 291 2.19 -1.03 -4.66
C ASP A 291 2.24 0.43 -5.16
N GLU A 292 1.10 1.10 -5.21
CA GLU A 292 0.97 2.50 -5.61
C GLU A 292 0.50 3.40 -4.46
N ALA A 293 0.57 2.92 -3.23
CA ALA A 293 0.36 3.75 -2.07
C ALA A 293 1.52 4.74 -1.93
N ASN A 294 1.24 6.00 -2.20
CA ASN A 294 2.16 7.11 -2.06
C ASN A 294 1.71 8.02 -0.92
N GLY A 295 2.63 8.79 -0.36
CA GLY A 295 2.32 9.63 0.78
C GLY A 295 3.42 10.65 1.04
N ALA A 296 3.94 11.30 -0.01
CA ALA A 296 5.08 12.20 0.14
C ALA A 296 4.79 13.38 1.08
N VAL A 297 3.60 13.97 0.98
CA VAL A 297 3.16 15.08 1.85
C VAL A 297 2.32 14.57 3.01
N SER A 298 1.42 13.61 2.74
CA SER A 298 0.47 13.13 3.75
C SER A 298 1.11 12.27 4.84
N THR A 299 2.26 11.65 4.57
CA THR A 299 2.95 10.70 5.46
C THR A 299 4.44 10.98 5.57
N GLY A 300 5.13 11.13 4.43
CA GLY A 300 6.57 11.28 4.36
C GLY A 300 7.07 12.59 4.99
N GLY A 301 6.38 13.69 4.72
CA GLY A 301 6.69 14.98 5.34
C GLY A 301 6.64 14.95 6.87
N PRO A 302 5.52 14.52 7.48
CA PRO A 302 5.41 14.31 8.92
C PRO A 302 6.48 13.39 9.49
N LEU A 303 6.71 12.23 8.83
CA LEU A 303 7.71 11.26 9.27
C LEU A 303 9.13 11.84 9.27
N VAL A 304 9.52 12.50 8.18
CA VAL A 304 10.84 13.15 8.07
C VAL A 304 11.02 14.21 9.14
N ALA A 305 9.98 15.03 9.40
CA ALA A 305 10.02 16.07 10.43
C ALA A 305 10.15 15.45 11.84
N LEU A 306 9.46 14.36 12.15
CA LEU A 306 9.61 13.62 13.41
C LEU A 306 11.02 13.08 13.59
N LEU A 307 11.55 12.39 12.57
CA LEU A 307 12.89 11.79 12.63
C LEU A 307 13.98 12.86 12.76
N ALA A 308 13.83 13.99 12.06
CA ALA A 308 14.75 15.11 12.15
C ALA A 308 14.69 15.79 13.54
N ALA A 309 13.50 16.05 14.07
CA ALA A 309 13.33 16.61 15.41
C ALA A 309 13.94 15.72 16.48
N ALA A 310 13.77 14.39 16.39
CA ALA A 310 14.37 13.43 17.30
C ALA A 310 15.90 13.52 17.29
N ARG A 311 16.51 13.62 16.12
CA ARG A 311 17.97 13.78 15.99
C ARG A 311 18.46 15.12 16.52
N MET A 312 17.73 16.21 16.26
CA MET A 312 18.09 17.56 16.73
C MET A 312 18.06 17.63 18.24
N VAL A 313 16.96 17.18 18.86
CA VAL A 313 16.79 17.19 20.33
C VAL A 313 17.83 16.31 21.02
N ALA A 314 18.09 15.12 20.50
CA ALA A 314 19.05 14.20 21.10
C ALA A 314 20.52 14.64 20.93
N ALA A 315 20.84 15.39 19.86
CA ALA A 315 22.19 15.91 19.61
C ALA A 315 22.62 16.99 20.61
N GLU A 316 21.67 17.70 21.21
CA GLU A 316 21.96 18.76 22.19
C GLU A 316 22.56 18.26 23.52
N ASN A 317 22.77 16.92 23.66
CA ASN A 317 23.27 16.32 24.90
C ASN A 317 22.57 16.89 26.15
N ALA A 318 21.31 17.27 26.02
CA ALA A 318 20.54 17.76 27.13
C ALA A 318 20.61 16.66 28.20
N THR A 319 21.37 16.93 29.23
CA THR A 319 21.21 16.18 30.44
C THR A 319 19.76 16.39 30.83
N ALA A 320 18.92 15.41 30.54
CA ALA A 320 17.56 15.44 31.03
C ALA A 320 17.65 15.42 32.55
N THR A 321 17.80 16.58 33.10
CA THR A 321 17.92 16.83 34.56
C THR A 321 16.54 16.84 35.20
N GLY A 322 15.50 16.63 34.36
CA GLY A 322 14.12 16.60 34.80
C GLY A 322 13.48 15.24 34.76
N ASN A 323 12.31 15.15 35.37
CA ASN A 323 11.43 13.98 35.34
C ASN A 323 10.63 13.90 34.01
N THR A 324 11.03 14.64 32.97
CA THR A 324 10.41 14.65 31.65
C THR A 324 11.14 13.73 30.68
N ARG A 325 10.41 12.94 29.91
CA ARG A 325 10.92 12.16 28.79
C ARG A 325 10.16 12.44 27.53
N VAL A 326 10.81 12.26 26.40
CA VAL A 326 10.20 12.43 25.07
C VAL A 326 10.01 11.07 24.43
N VAL A 327 8.83 10.83 23.90
CA VAL A 327 8.48 9.62 23.13
C VAL A 327 8.30 10.03 21.68
N PHE A 328 9.17 9.57 20.80
CA PHE A 328 9.02 9.73 19.36
C PHE A 328 8.31 8.49 18.80
N ALA A 329 7.16 8.68 18.18
CA ALA A 329 6.29 7.61 17.71
C ALA A 329 5.92 7.79 16.23
N ALA A 330 6.54 7.00 15.36
CA ALA A 330 6.13 6.83 13.98
C ALA A 330 5.12 5.67 13.91
N LEU A 331 3.86 5.96 13.55
CA LEU A 331 2.71 5.11 13.81
C LEU A 331 2.19 4.41 12.55
N ALA A 332 2.06 3.09 12.59
CA ALA A 332 1.59 2.26 11.49
C ALA A 332 0.07 2.00 11.55
N GLY A 333 -0.58 1.92 10.39
CA GLY A 333 -2.01 1.64 10.27
C GLY A 333 -2.90 2.82 10.59
N GLU A 334 -2.37 4.04 10.55
CA GLU A 334 -3.15 5.25 10.83
C GLU A 334 -4.31 5.47 9.86
N PRO A 335 -4.18 5.20 8.53
CA PRO A 335 -5.30 5.30 7.60
C PRO A 335 -6.41 4.27 7.79
N PHE A 336 -6.20 3.30 8.66
CA PHE A 336 -7.13 2.19 8.92
C PHE A 336 -7.72 2.23 10.33
N GLY A 337 -8.00 3.41 10.81
CA GLY A 337 -8.65 3.63 12.10
C GLY A 337 -7.66 3.83 13.25
N GLY A 338 -6.46 4.36 12.96
CA GLY A 338 -5.48 4.70 13.98
C GLY A 338 -4.94 3.48 14.71
N LEU A 339 -4.58 2.42 13.99
CA LEU A 339 -4.12 1.17 14.62
C LEU A 339 -2.90 1.39 15.53
N GLY A 340 -1.92 2.18 15.05
CA GLY A 340 -0.72 2.53 15.79
C GLY A 340 -1.00 3.41 16.99
N SER A 341 -1.79 4.46 16.81
CA SER A 341 -2.21 5.36 17.89
C SER A 341 -2.95 4.64 19.00
N ARG A 342 -3.87 3.74 18.63
CA ARG A 342 -4.61 2.90 19.61
C ARG A 342 -3.70 1.87 20.30
N ALA A 343 -2.70 1.32 19.60
CA ALA A 343 -1.70 0.45 20.21
C ALA A 343 -0.81 1.23 21.18
N LEU A 344 -0.42 2.44 20.82
CA LEU A 344 0.34 3.34 21.69
C LEU A 344 -0.48 3.72 22.94
N ALA A 345 -1.77 4.04 22.78
CA ALA A 345 -2.67 4.33 23.89
C ALA A 345 -2.70 3.18 24.92
N ARG A 346 -2.85 1.94 24.45
CA ARG A 346 -2.76 0.75 25.33
C ARG A 346 -1.42 0.62 26.02
N SER A 347 -0.32 0.98 25.35
CA SER A 347 1.02 0.93 25.92
C SER A 347 1.28 2.02 26.97
N LEU A 348 0.61 3.16 26.85
CA LEU A 348 0.68 4.31 27.78
C LEU A 348 -0.31 4.18 28.96
N ALA A 349 -1.32 3.35 28.84
CA ALA A 349 -2.31 3.12 29.88
C ALA A 349 -1.72 2.44 31.11
N LYS A 350 -2.43 2.45 32.25
CA LYS A 350 -2.04 1.72 33.45
C LYS A 350 -1.86 0.24 33.11
N GLY A 351 -0.75 -0.36 33.54
CA GLY A 351 -0.38 -1.73 33.18
C GLY A 351 0.21 -1.88 31.77
N GLY A 352 0.22 -0.83 30.96
CA GLY A 352 0.80 -0.85 29.63
C GLY A 352 2.34 -0.87 29.64
N ALA A 353 2.94 -1.42 28.59
CA ALA A 353 4.37 -1.66 28.53
C ALA A 353 5.22 -0.38 28.64
N LEU A 354 4.83 0.69 27.97
CA LEU A 354 5.54 1.97 28.02
C LEU A 354 5.34 2.65 29.38
N ARG A 355 4.13 2.60 29.91
CA ARG A 355 3.83 3.09 31.26
C ARG A 355 4.69 2.40 32.31
N ASN A 356 4.70 1.08 32.32
CA ASN A 356 5.49 0.28 33.27
C ASN A 356 7.00 0.48 33.11
N ALA A 357 7.46 0.81 31.91
CA ALA A 357 8.87 1.10 31.66
C ALA A 357 9.28 2.50 32.15
N THR A 358 8.35 3.45 32.22
CA THR A 358 8.63 4.86 32.55
C THR A 358 8.32 5.22 33.99
N THR A 359 7.42 4.49 34.68
CA THR A 359 7.04 4.73 36.09
C THR A 359 7.65 3.68 37.01
N VAL A 360 7.92 4.04 38.26
CA VAL A 360 8.40 3.10 39.29
C VAL A 360 7.23 2.26 39.79
N ASN A 361 6.07 2.92 40.08
CA ASN A 361 4.83 2.25 40.48
C ASN A 361 3.71 2.61 39.50
N GLU A 362 2.74 1.71 39.33
CA GLU A 362 1.58 1.97 38.47
C GLU A 362 0.71 3.14 38.95
N SER A 363 0.76 3.43 40.25
CA SER A 363 0.03 4.54 40.88
C SER A 363 0.72 5.89 40.72
N ASP A 364 1.97 5.94 40.25
CA ASP A 364 2.69 7.20 40.12
C ASP A 364 1.97 8.13 39.13
N PRO A 365 1.80 9.43 39.46
CA PRO A 365 1.21 10.40 38.56
C PRO A 365 2.10 10.54 37.33
N LEU A 366 1.51 10.45 36.15
CA LEU A 366 2.18 10.66 34.88
C LEU A 366 1.36 11.58 34.02
N GLU A 367 1.89 12.75 33.77
CA GLU A 367 1.34 13.72 32.84
C GLU A 367 1.76 13.39 31.41
N ILE A 368 0.81 13.33 30.49
CA ILE A 368 1.06 13.00 29.08
C ILE A 368 0.62 14.17 28.21
N VAL A 369 1.58 14.78 27.51
CA VAL A 369 1.37 15.86 26.54
C VAL A 369 1.67 15.30 25.14
N ALA A 370 0.79 15.52 24.16
CA ALA A 370 0.95 14.97 22.83
C ALA A 370 1.04 16.03 21.74
N LEU A 371 2.03 15.90 20.86
CA LEU A 371 2.23 16.73 19.67
C LEU A 371 2.11 15.86 18.42
N GLU A 372 1.16 16.14 17.54
CA GLU A 372 1.07 15.49 16.23
C GLU A 372 1.66 16.39 15.14
N ILE A 373 2.46 15.78 14.28
CA ILE A 373 2.89 16.40 13.03
C ILE A 373 1.89 15.97 11.96
N GLY A 374 1.02 16.89 11.56
CA GLY A 374 0.07 16.70 10.46
C GLY A 374 0.73 16.85 9.09
N GLN A 375 -0.06 17.17 8.06
CA GLN A 375 0.47 17.35 6.71
C GLN A 375 1.45 18.53 6.68
N VAL A 376 2.69 18.24 6.26
CA VAL A 376 3.76 19.22 6.05
C VAL A 376 4.59 18.82 4.83
N GLY A 377 5.19 19.81 4.17
CA GLY A 377 6.01 19.56 2.98
C GLY A 377 5.29 19.83 1.66
N THR A 378 4.18 20.58 1.64
CA THR A 378 3.46 20.91 0.40
C THR A 378 4.20 21.98 -0.39
N PRO A 379 4.50 21.79 -1.70
CA PRO A 379 5.13 22.80 -2.53
C PRO A 379 4.18 23.96 -2.85
N GLY A 380 4.73 25.14 -3.07
CA GLY A 380 3.99 26.34 -3.45
C GLY A 380 3.11 26.94 -2.36
N VAL A 381 3.15 26.43 -1.16
CA VAL A 381 2.43 26.96 0.00
C VAL A 381 3.31 27.93 0.76
N ASN A 382 2.89 29.18 0.84
CA ASN A 382 3.55 30.21 1.65
C ASN A 382 2.90 30.37 3.04
N ALA A 383 1.99 29.50 3.40
CA ALA A 383 1.30 29.54 4.68
C ALA A 383 2.27 29.28 5.84
N GLN A 384 2.02 29.92 6.96
CA GLN A 384 2.67 29.62 8.22
C GLN A 384 2.25 28.24 8.71
N LEU A 385 3.07 27.61 9.57
CA LEU A 385 2.65 26.43 10.31
C LEU A 385 1.58 26.82 11.33
N VAL A 386 0.53 26.03 11.41
CA VAL A 386 -0.62 26.27 12.28
C VAL A 386 -0.61 25.27 13.43
N ALA A 387 -0.74 25.76 14.65
CA ALA A 387 -0.88 24.99 15.87
C ALA A 387 -2.35 24.94 16.31
N ARG A 388 -2.91 23.76 16.47
CA ARG A 388 -4.30 23.54 16.86
C ARG A 388 -4.37 22.73 18.14
N SER A 389 -5.06 23.23 19.16
CA SER A 389 -5.26 22.51 20.44
C SER A 389 -6.26 21.39 20.30
N ALA A 390 -6.00 20.28 21.02
CA ALA A 390 -6.92 19.18 21.16
C ALA A 390 -7.96 19.47 22.26
N PRO A 391 -9.21 18.98 22.11
CA PRO A 391 -10.21 19.03 23.18
C PRO A 391 -9.91 17.92 24.19
N VAL A 392 -9.10 18.22 25.21
CA VAL A 392 -8.81 17.30 26.31
C VAL A 392 -9.55 17.74 27.55
N GLN A 393 -9.91 16.79 28.42
CA GLN A 393 -10.55 17.07 29.70
C GLN A 393 -9.61 17.90 30.59
N ASP A 394 -10.07 18.97 31.17
CA ASP A 394 -9.28 19.91 31.97
C ASP A 394 -8.17 20.62 31.21
N GLY A 395 -8.30 20.72 29.87
CA GLY A 395 -7.29 21.01 28.90
C GLY A 395 -6.56 22.31 29.09
N THR A 396 -5.30 22.19 29.46
CA THR A 396 -4.34 23.25 29.22
C THR A 396 -4.05 23.32 27.73
N GLU A 397 -3.97 24.50 27.16
CA GLU A 397 -3.53 24.70 25.77
C GLU A 397 -2.00 24.64 25.65
N GLU A 398 -1.32 24.09 26.66
CA GLU A 398 0.13 24.09 26.82
C GLU A 398 0.85 23.54 25.57
N ALA A 399 0.36 22.43 25.00
CA ALA A 399 0.93 21.85 23.80
C ALA A 399 0.84 22.78 22.58
N ARG A 400 -0.28 23.52 22.44
CA ARG A 400 -0.43 24.54 21.39
C ARG A 400 0.46 25.73 21.66
N ASP A 401 0.50 26.20 22.88
CA ASP A 401 1.27 27.39 23.26
C ASP A 401 2.78 27.17 23.05
N ALA A 402 3.28 25.98 23.35
CA ALA A 402 4.65 25.58 23.05
C ALA A 402 4.95 25.61 21.54
N LEU A 403 4.02 25.14 20.70
CA LEU A 403 4.15 25.23 19.23
C LEU A 403 4.11 26.68 18.75
N VAL A 404 3.26 27.52 19.33
CA VAL A 404 3.18 28.96 19.00
C VAL A 404 4.46 29.69 19.40
N ALA A 405 4.97 29.42 20.60
CA ALA A 405 6.27 29.94 21.05
C ALA A 405 7.42 29.52 20.13
N SER A 406 7.29 28.36 19.48
CA SER A 406 8.27 27.83 18.52
C SER A 406 8.14 28.39 17.10
N GLY A 407 7.26 29.39 16.87
CA GLY A 407 7.11 30.12 15.61
C GLY A 407 5.97 29.66 14.70
N SER A 408 5.05 28.84 15.18
CA SER A 408 3.77 28.56 14.49
C SER A 408 2.73 29.63 14.87
N VAL A 409 1.60 29.64 14.14
CA VAL A 409 0.47 30.51 14.47
C VAL A 409 -0.67 29.67 15.07
N PRO A 410 -1.45 30.24 16.00
CA PRO A 410 -2.62 29.53 16.51
C PRO A 410 -3.68 29.37 15.42
N SER A 411 -4.44 28.26 15.46
CA SER A 411 -5.56 28.03 14.56
C SER A 411 -6.66 29.09 14.77
N THR A 412 -7.29 29.50 13.68
CA THR A 412 -8.45 30.41 13.67
C THR A 412 -9.79 29.66 13.72
N GLU A 413 -9.77 28.34 13.56
CA GLU A 413 -10.96 27.50 13.62
C GLU A 413 -11.49 27.33 15.05
N ALA A 414 -12.70 26.83 15.17
CA ALA A 414 -13.34 26.61 16.45
C ALA A 414 -12.50 25.74 17.40
N PRO A 415 -12.39 26.11 18.69
CA PRO A 415 -11.67 25.29 19.67
C PRO A 415 -12.16 23.86 19.69
N GLY A 416 -11.23 22.91 19.77
CA GLY A 416 -11.56 21.48 19.86
C GLY A 416 -11.90 20.80 18.53
N MET A 417 -11.86 21.50 17.42
CA MET A 417 -12.03 20.90 16.09
C MET A 417 -10.67 20.37 15.60
N LEU A 418 -10.49 19.05 15.58
CA LEU A 418 -9.27 18.39 15.11
C LEU A 418 -9.42 17.79 13.73
N PRO A 419 -8.39 17.91 12.88
CA PRO A 419 -8.31 17.15 11.64
C PRO A 419 -8.16 15.65 11.94
N PRO A 420 -8.54 14.78 10.99
CA PRO A 420 -8.30 13.35 11.12
C PRO A 420 -6.79 13.08 11.18
N GLY A 421 -6.37 12.35 12.21
CA GLY A 421 -4.95 12.09 12.45
C GLY A 421 -4.70 11.15 13.63
N SER A 422 -3.44 11.01 13.96
CA SER A 422 -2.96 10.12 15.01
C SER A 422 -3.41 10.59 16.40
N LEU A 423 -3.40 11.89 16.66
CA LEU A 423 -3.78 12.46 17.95
C LEU A 423 -5.26 12.17 18.27
N THR A 424 -6.15 12.30 17.29
CA THR A 424 -7.57 11.97 17.43
C THR A 424 -7.78 10.54 17.94
N SER A 425 -7.09 9.58 17.33
CA SER A 425 -7.17 8.17 17.72
C SER A 425 -6.46 7.88 19.04
N LEU A 426 -5.38 8.60 19.35
CA LEU A 426 -4.69 8.50 20.63
C LEU A 426 -5.59 8.98 21.77
N ILE A 427 -6.22 10.14 21.64
CA ILE A 427 -7.15 10.71 22.66
C ILE A 427 -8.25 9.70 22.94
N THR A 428 -8.98 9.26 21.92
CA THR A 428 -10.05 8.27 22.08
C THR A 428 -9.53 6.98 22.72
N GLY A 429 -8.34 6.51 22.32
CA GLY A 429 -7.72 5.33 22.89
C GLY A 429 -7.37 5.49 24.37
N MET A 430 -6.84 6.63 24.77
CA MET A 430 -6.46 6.96 26.13
C MET A 430 -7.68 7.13 27.04
N GLU A 431 -8.73 7.78 26.56
CA GLU A 431 -10.02 7.92 27.28
C GLU A 431 -10.64 6.55 27.59
N LEU A 432 -10.66 5.65 26.61
CA LEU A 432 -11.14 4.27 26.78
C LEU A 432 -10.35 3.48 27.84
N GLN A 433 -9.10 3.85 28.07
CA GLN A 433 -8.24 3.24 29.08
C GLN A 433 -8.29 3.98 30.43
N GLY A 434 -9.10 5.03 30.56
CA GLY A 434 -9.20 5.83 31.78
C GLY A 434 -7.91 6.60 32.13
N THR A 435 -7.12 6.94 31.14
CA THR A 435 -5.86 7.69 31.29
C THR A 435 -5.85 8.84 30.27
N PRO A 436 -6.61 9.94 30.52
CA PRO A 436 -6.70 11.04 29.57
C PRO A 436 -5.36 11.76 29.39
N LEU A 437 -5.18 12.46 28.25
CA LEU A 437 -4.07 13.34 28.03
C LEU A 437 -4.23 14.62 28.85
N ALA A 438 -3.11 15.18 29.32
CA ALA A 438 -3.10 16.49 29.99
C ALA A 438 -3.22 17.65 28.98
N SER A 439 -2.56 17.51 27.81
CA SER A 439 -2.61 18.48 26.72
C SER A 439 -2.29 17.81 25.40
N GLY A 440 -2.77 18.38 24.29
CA GLY A 440 -2.46 17.89 22.97
C GLY A 440 -2.59 18.97 21.89
N ALA A 441 -1.75 18.89 20.85
CA ALA A 441 -1.83 19.81 19.72
C ALA A 441 -1.38 19.16 18.41
N VAL A 442 -1.93 19.65 17.29
CA VAL A 442 -1.55 19.28 15.92
C VAL A 442 -0.83 20.46 15.27
N LEU A 443 0.35 20.20 14.70
CA LEU A 443 1.09 21.12 13.84
C LEU A 443 0.85 20.76 12.38
N SER A 444 0.38 21.69 11.56
CA SER A 444 0.08 21.45 10.14
C SER A 444 0.32 22.67 9.26
N GLU A 445 0.30 22.50 7.93
CA GLU A 445 0.38 23.58 6.93
C GLU A 445 -0.99 24.13 6.53
N PHE A 446 -2.05 23.70 7.17
CA PHE A 446 -3.41 24.12 6.87
C PHE A 446 -4.16 24.45 8.17
N ASP A 447 -5.18 25.28 8.04
CA ASP A 447 -6.09 25.58 9.15
C ASP A 447 -7.46 24.90 8.93
N GLY A 448 -8.32 25.39 8.07
CA GLY A 448 -9.67 24.84 7.90
C GLY A 448 -9.77 23.62 6.96
N ALA A 449 -8.84 23.44 6.00
CA ALA A 449 -8.89 22.35 5.05
C ALA A 449 -7.49 21.98 4.52
N PHE A 450 -7.33 20.76 4.06
CA PHE A 450 -6.07 20.30 3.47
C PHE A 450 -5.68 21.14 2.27
N VAL A 451 -4.45 21.60 2.25
CA VAL A 451 -3.88 22.37 1.14
C VAL A 451 -3.57 21.43 -0.03
N THR A 452 -3.07 20.23 0.27
CA THR A 452 -2.81 19.25 -0.78
C THR A 452 -4.10 18.63 -1.31
N ARG A 453 -4.28 18.66 -2.62
CA ARG A 453 -5.36 17.93 -3.30
C ARG A 453 -5.10 16.43 -3.42
N ARG A 454 -3.90 15.97 -3.01
CA ARG A 454 -3.36 14.62 -3.24
C ARG A 454 -3.36 13.76 -1.98
N PHE A 455 -4.13 14.15 -0.97
CA PHE A 455 -4.15 13.43 0.30
C PHE A 455 -4.42 11.93 0.11
N ARG A 456 -3.47 11.10 0.54
CA ARG A 456 -3.44 9.64 0.39
C ARG A 456 -3.71 9.17 -1.05
N SER A 457 -3.21 9.92 -2.03
CA SER A 457 -3.39 9.63 -3.46
C SER A 457 -2.15 8.96 -4.03
N ARG A 458 -2.34 8.12 -5.05
CA ARG A 458 -1.26 7.59 -5.88
C ARG A 458 -0.40 8.67 -6.57
N THR A 459 -0.89 9.91 -6.61
CA THR A 459 -0.16 11.09 -7.12
C THR A 459 0.56 11.89 -6.04
N ASP A 460 0.48 11.51 -4.76
CA ASP A 460 1.24 12.12 -3.66
C ASP A 460 2.69 11.59 -3.66
N THR A 461 3.43 11.95 -4.71
CA THR A 461 4.77 11.48 -5.01
C THR A 461 5.85 12.50 -4.61
N ALA A 462 7.11 12.15 -4.79
CA ALA A 462 8.26 13.03 -4.52
C ALA A 462 8.17 14.42 -5.18
N ALA A 463 7.51 14.54 -6.34
CA ALA A 463 7.26 15.82 -7.00
C ALA A 463 6.34 16.76 -6.19
N ALA A 464 5.59 16.21 -5.25
CA ALA A 464 4.72 16.94 -4.35
C ALA A 464 5.38 17.30 -3.00
N PHE A 465 6.68 17.05 -2.81
CA PHE A 465 7.35 17.25 -1.53
C PHE A 465 8.28 18.46 -1.53
N ASN A 466 8.24 19.25 -0.45
CA ASN A 466 9.11 20.39 -0.18
C ASN A 466 9.88 20.19 1.13
N ALA A 467 11.19 19.96 1.01
CA ALA A 467 12.07 19.70 2.16
C ALA A 467 12.17 20.89 3.14
N THR A 468 12.15 22.13 2.64
CA THR A 468 12.21 23.32 3.50
C THR A 468 11.02 23.39 4.45
N ARG A 469 9.83 23.06 3.97
CA ARG A 469 8.62 23.03 4.78
C ARG A 469 8.68 21.96 5.87
N ALA A 470 9.19 20.77 5.52
CA ALA A 470 9.41 19.71 6.50
C ALA A 470 10.48 20.09 7.54
N ALA A 471 11.53 20.83 7.13
CA ALA A 471 12.55 21.36 8.04
C ALA A 471 12.00 22.42 9.00
N MET A 472 11.10 23.27 8.53
CA MET A 472 10.38 24.23 9.41
C MET A 472 9.57 23.49 10.48
N ALA A 473 8.85 22.43 10.09
CA ALA A 473 8.09 21.61 11.04
C ALA A 473 9.00 20.88 12.03
N ALA A 474 10.11 20.31 11.58
CA ALA A 474 11.10 19.67 12.45
C ALA A 474 11.68 20.64 13.48
N SER A 475 12.03 21.86 13.07
CA SER A 475 12.52 22.93 13.94
C SER A 475 11.46 23.34 14.97
N ALA A 476 10.20 23.56 14.53
CA ALA A 476 9.12 23.95 15.43
C ALA A 476 8.84 22.86 16.49
N ILE A 477 8.81 21.60 16.11
CA ILE A 477 8.63 20.48 17.05
C ILE A 477 9.80 20.36 18.01
N ALA A 478 11.05 20.48 17.54
CA ALA A 478 12.22 20.38 18.39
C ALA A 478 12.23 21.49 19.46
N ARG A 479 11.86 22.70 19.10
CA ARG A 479 11.72 23.82 20.04
C ARG A 479 10.54 23.63 21.01
N ALA A 480 9.39 23.18 20.52
CA ALA A 480 8.23 22.92 21.38
C ALA A 480 8.52 21.83 22.43
N ILE A 481 9.33 20.81 22.11
CA ILE A 481 9.79 19.82 23.08
C ILE A 481 10.58 20.48 24.22
N VAL A 482 11.41 21.48 23.90
CA VAL A 482 12.18 22.22 24.90
C VAL A 482 11.26 23.05 25.78
N GLU A 483 10.31 23.77 25.20
CA GLU A 483 9.30 24.55 25.93
C GLU A 483 8.45 23.66 26.87
N LEU A 484 8.15 22.43 26.49
CA LEU A 484 7.36 21.49 27.28
C LEU A 484 8.14 20.80 28.42
N GLY A 485 9.36 21.20 28.71
CA GLY A 485 10.05 20.74 29.90
C GLY A 485 11.20 19.77 29.66
N ALA A 486 11.85 19.83 28.54
CA ALA A 486 13.24 19.39 28.42
C ALA A 486 14.16 20.54 28.84
N PRO A 487 14.19 20.92 30.15
CA PRO A 487 14.85 22.15 30.62
C PRO A 487 16.35 22.01 30.46
N GLY A 488 16.99 23.07 30.03
CA GLY A 488 18.44 23.16 29.93
C GLY A 488 19.01 23.06 28.53
N ILE A 489 18.17 22.98 27.49
CA ILE A 489 18.59 23.25 26.12
C ILE A 489 18.48 24.77 25.95
N PRO A 490 19.59 25.52 25.81
CA PRO A 490 19.50 26.91 25.45
C PRO A 490 18.79 27.03 24.11
N GLU A 491 18.09 28.13 23.87
CA GLU A 491 17.51 28.47 22.57
C GLU A 491 18.66 28.57 21.55
N SER A 492 19.11 27.43 21.06
CA SER A 492 20.34 27.33 20.28
C SER A 492 20.05 27.36 18.80
N ALA A 493 20.97 27.89 18.04
CA ALA A 493 20.94 27.84 16.57
C ALA A 493 20.82 26.40 16.02
N SER A 494 21.19 25.41 16.81
CA SER A 494 21.11 23.99 16.49
C SER A 494 19.66 23.43 16.36
N LEU A 495 18.66 24.13 16.90
CA LEU A 495 17.24 23.80 16.71
C LEU A 495 16.58 24.62 15.59
N GLY A 496 17.37 25.42 14.86
CA GLY A 496 16.89 26.23 13.74
C GLY A 496 16.61 25.41 12.46
N VAL A 497 15.92 26.07 11.51
CA VAL A 497 15.61 25.50 10.21
C VAL A 497 16.88 25.12 9.44
N ASP A 498 17.93 25.92 9.53
CA ASP A 498 19.22 25.68 8.87
C ASP A 498 19.91 24.41 9.38
N ALA A 499 19.76 24.10 10.67
CA ALA A 499 20.24 22.85 11.25
C ALA A 499 19.38 21.66 10.86
N ALA A 500 18.07 21.84 10.67
CA ALA A 500 17.14 20.81 10.23
C ALA A 500 17.33 20.42 8.75
N MET A 501 17.66 21.38 7.88
CA MET A 501 17.71 21.18 6.42
C MET A 501 18.59 20.02 5.96
N PRO A 502 19.87 19.89 6.37
CA PRO A 502 20.69 18.76 5.95
C PRO A 502 20.10 17.41 6.42
N ILE A 503 19.57 17.34 7.64
CA ILE A 503 18.95 16.13 8.19
C ILE A 503 17.72 15.74 7.36
N VAL A 504 16.85 16.68 7.08
CA VAL A 504 15.64 16.50 6.28
C VAL A 504 15.99 16.07 4.84
N SER A 505 17.02 16.68 4.24
CA SER A 505 17.47 16.33 2.89
C SER A 505 17.99 14.89 2.81
N ASP A 506 18.77 14.44 3.79
CA ASP A 506 19.27 13.08 3.88
C ASP A 506 18.11 12.07 4.07
N LEU A 507 17.16 12.39 4.93
CA LEU A 507 15.97 11.56 5.17
C LEU A 507 15.07 11.50 3.94
N ALA A 508 14.90 12.62 3.22
CA ALA A 508 14.14 12.67 1.98
C ALA A 508 14.77 11.82 0.88
N ASP A 509 16.12 11.74 0.80
CA ASP A 509 16.83 10.82 -0.08
C ASP A 509 16.52 9.36 0.29
N CYS A 510 16.55 9.01 1.58
CA CYS A 510 16.27 7.66 2.06
C CYS A 510 14.83 7.22 1.83
N LEU A 511 13.87 8.10 1.99
CA LEU A 511 12.44 7.81 1.91
C LEU A 511 11.82 8.08 0.52
N ALA A 512 12.65 8.23 -0.51
CA ALA A 512 12.24 8.47 -1.89
C ALA A 512 11.34 9.71 -2.07
N LEU A 513 11.59 10.76 -1.28
CA LEU A 513 10.88 12.04 -1.33
C LEU A 513 11.60 13.10 -2.18
N SER A 514 12.62 12.71 -2.92
CA SER A 514 13.39 13.57 -3.83
C SER A 514 13.43 12.91 -5.22
N PRO A 515 13.39 13.68 -6.31
CA PRO A 515 13.42 13.13 -7.68
C PRO A 515 14.67 12.30 -8.02
N ARG A 516 15.76 12.48 -7.29
CA ARG A 516 17.03 11.75 -7.47
C ARG A 516 17.33 10.83 -6.29
N SER A 517 16.33 10.48 -5.54
CA SER A 517 16.47 9.67 -4.35
C SER A 517 17.04 8.28 -4.66
N ARG A 518 17.90 7.81 -3.77
CA ARG A 518 18.41 6.43 -3.75
C ARG A 518 17.48 5.48 -2.99
N GLY A 519 16.45 6.02 -2.35
CA GLY A 519 15.57 5.27 -1.46
C GLY A 519 16.37 4.66 -0.30
N LEU A 520 15.93 3.53 0.22
CA LEU A 520 16.59 2.84 1.34
C LEU A 520 17.99 2.28 1.01
N ARG A 521 18.59 2.70 -0.11
CA ARG A 521 20.01 2.54 -0.44
C ARG A 521 20.83 3.81 -0.19
N CYS A 522 20.26 4.80 0.45
CA CYS A 522 20.96 6.01 0.91
C CYS A 522 22.04 5.68 1.94
N ALA A 523 22.93 6.64 2.22
CA ALA A 523 24.03 6.44 3.17
C ALA A 523 23.51 6.08 4.57
N ALA A 524 22.56 6.87 5.10
CA ALA A 524 22.02 6.63 6.44
C ALA A 524 21.34 5.26 6.59
N ALA A 525 20.59 4.80 5.58
CA ALA A 525 19.97 3.49 5.62
C ALA A 525 20.98 2.34 5.54
N SER A 526 22.05 2.50 4.73
CA SER A 526 23.08 1.46 4.56
C SER A 526 23.89 1.20 5.82
N GLU A 527 23.99 2.19 6.70
CA GLU A 527 24.66 2.05 8.02
C GLU A 527 23.75 1.38 9.05
N LEU A 528 22.46 1.59 8.97
CA LEU A 528 21.50 1.22 10.01
C LEU A 528 20.76 -0.08 9.74
N MET A 529 20.61 -0.46 8.48
CA MET A 529 19.85 -1.65 8.09
C MET A 529 20.36 -2.26 6.79
N THR A 530 19.99 -3.51 6.56
CA THR A 530 20.13 -4.15 5.24
C THR A 530 18.98 -3.75 4.36
N ALA A 531 19.19 -2.84 3.43
CA ALA A 531 18.15 -2.44 2.50
C ALA A 531 17.85 -3.56 1.50
N SER A 532 16.59 -3.96 1.42
CA SER A 532 16.11 -4.89 0.41
C SER A 532 15.46 -4.16 -0.78
N ALA A 533 14.84 -3.00 -0.55
CA ALA A 533 14.11 -2.23 -1.55
C ALA A 533 14.79 -0.89 -1.86
N ALA A 534 14.85 -0.53 -3.16
CA ALA A 534 15.31 0.78 -3.57
C ALA A 534 14.24 1.87 -3.31
N VAL A 535 12.96 1.50 -3.45
CA VAL A 535 11.82 2.39 -3.25
C VAL A 535 11.05 1.93 -2.03
N PRO A 536 10.87 2.78 -1.02
CA PRO A 536 10.07 2.44 0.15
C PRO A 536 8.60 2.27 -0.24
N GLY A 537 7.96 1.22 0.27
CA GLY A 537 6.51 1.06 0.17
C GLY A 537 5.81 1.81 1.31
N TRP A 538 4.80 2.60 0.95
CA TRP A 538 4.00 3.37 1.92
C TRP A 538 2.72 2.66 2.36
N TYR A 539 2.42 1.49 1.85
CA TYR A 539 1.25 0.72 2.28
C TYR A 539 1.50 0.01 3.61
N VAL A 540 0.52 0.04 4.51
CA VAL A 540 0.65 -0.57 5.84
C VAL A 540 0.96 -2.07 5.79
N GLY A 541 0.39 -2.79 4.84
CA GLY A 541 0.54 -4.22 4.69
C GLY A 541 -0.37 -5.04 5.62
N VAL A 542 -0.04 -6.31 5.73
CA VAL A 542 -0.77 -7.29 6.54
C VAL A 542 0.19 -8.05 7.47
N MET A 543 -0.31 -8.52 8.58
CA MET A 543 0.44 -9.31 9.54
C MET A 543 0.23 -10.80 9.27
N ALA A 544 1.16 -11.42 8.55
CA ALA A 544 1.04 -12.84 8.18
C ALA A 544 1.06 -13.79 9.40
N ARG A 545 1.74 -13.40 10.46
CA ARG A 545 1.84 -14.20 11.71
C ARG A 545 1.76 -13.32 12.94
N PRO A 546 1.25 -13.87 14.06
CA PRO A 546 1.31 -13.19 15.34
C PRO A 546 2.75 -12.85 15.73
N PRO A 547 3.00 -11.65 16.30
CA PRO A 547 4.29 -11.32 16.86
C PRO A 547 4.62 -12.31 17.97
N SER A 548 5.81 -12.90 17.94
CA SER A 548 6.28 -13.78 19.00
C SER A 548 7.36 -13.09 19.82
N ALA A 549 7.33 -13.32 21.12
CA ALA A 549 8.28 -12.74 22.07
C ALA A 549 9.76 -13.07 21.76
N SER A 550 10.03 -14.08 20.94
CA SER A 550 11.39 -14.60 20.72
C SER A 550 12.00 -14.24 19.37
N SER A 551 11.44 -13.30 18.55
CA SER A 551 11.94 -13.31 17.20
C SER A 551 12.01 -12.01 16.43
N TRP A 552 13.02 -11.26 16.72
CA TRP A 552 13.71 -10.43 15.76
C TRP A 552 14.00 -11.16 14.41
N VAL A 553 14.48 -12.41 14.46
CA VAL A 553 14.72 -13.28 13.28
C VAL A 553 13.44 -13.61 12.51
N ARG A 554 12.31 -13.73 13.19
CA ARG A 554 11.03 -14.03 12.56
C ARG A 554 10.44 -12.79 11.89
N TRP A 555 10.66 -11.63 12.49
CA TRP A 555 10.27 -10.34 11.92
C TRP A 555 11.00 -10.07 10.59
N GLU A 556 12.29 -10.35 10.48
CA GLU A 556 13.07 -10.22 9.25
C GLU A 556 12.52 -11.08 8.09
N ARG A 557 12.01 -12.26 8.37
CA ARG A 557 11.34 -13.11 7.38
C ARG A 557 9.99 -12.56 6.94
N ASP A 558 9.23 -11.99 7.86
CA ASP A 558 7.91 -11.42 7.56
C ASP A 558 8.01 -10.09 6.82
N VAL A 559 9.11 -9.37 6.97
CA VAL A 559 9.42 -8.10 6.30
C VAL A 559 9.78 -8.26 4.82
N ARG A 560 10.31 -9.40 4.41
CA ARG A 560 10.72 -9.64 3.01
C ARG A 560 9.57 -9.61 2.00
N ASN A 561 8.33 -9.66 2.44
CA ASN A 561 7.15 -9.70 1.58
C ASN A 561 6.60 -8.32 1.19
N GLY A 562 7.42 -7.27 1.18
CA GLY A 562 7.12 -5.97 0.56
C GLY A 562 6.45 -4.95 1.50
N GLY A 563 6.96 -3.71 1.49
CA GLY A 563 6.33 -2.56 2.16
C GLY A 563 6.70 -2.31 3.62
N ARG A 564 7.55 -3.12 4.25
CA ARG A 564 7.90 -3.03 5.68
C ARG A 564 9.27 -2.43 5.98
N ASP A 565 10.01 -2.03 4.98
CA ASP A 565 11.33 -1.46 5.15
C ASP A 565 11.29 -0.08 5.82
N VAL A 566 10.20 0.69 5.63
CA VAL A 566 10.02 2.01 6.26
C VAL A 566 9.92 1.93 7.78
N PRO A 567 9.09 1.03 8.38
CA PRO A 567 9.08 0.84 9.83
C PRO A 567 10.43 0.45 10.42
N MET A 568 11.18 -0.42 9.75
CA MET A 568 12.51 -0.82 10.17
C MET A 568 13.50 0.33 10.09
N PHE A 569 13.47 1.08 9.00
CA PHE A 569 14.30 2.26 8.85
C PHE A 569 14.01 3.28 9.95
N ALA A 570 12.73 3.61 10.17
CA ALA A 570 12.32 4.56 11.20
C ALA A 570 12.76 4.11 12.60
N TRP A 571 12.58 2.82 12.93
CA TRP A 571 13.03 2.27 14.21
C TRP A 571 14.56 2.33 14.36
N SER A 572 15.31 1.90 13.36
CA SER A 572 16.77 1.92 13.39
C SER A 572 17.31 3.34 13.48
N TYR A 573 16.70 4.26 12.74
CA TYR A 573 17.07 5.68 12.76
C TYR A 573 16.79 6.30 14.13
N LEU A 574 15.58 6.09 14.68
CA LEU A 574 15.22 6.59 16.02
C LEU A 574 16.14 6.02 17.10
N ALA A 575 16.41 4.72 17.08
CA ALA A 575 17.34 4.10 18.03
C ALA A 575 18.74 4.70 17.95
N ASN A 576 19.24 4.96 16.74
CA ASN A 576 20.54 5.59 16.56
C ASN A 576 20.54 7.08 16.95
N ALA A 577 19.47 7.81 16.65
CA ALA A 577 19.33 9.23 16.96
C ALA A 577 19.20 9.48 18.47
N THR A 578 18.45 8.63 19.18
CA THR A 578 18.12 8.81 20.60
C THR A 578 19.01 8.02 21.55
N LYS A 579 20.07 7.37 21.06
CA LYS A 579 21.03 6.64 21.91
C LYS A 579 21.72 7.57 22.89
N SER A 580 22.08 7.06 24.09
CA SER A 580 22.94 7.81 24.99
C SER A 580 24.37 7.84 24.45
N ALA A 581 25.10 8.91 24.81
CA ALA A 581 26.50 9.09 24.40
C ALA A 581 27.42 7.99 24.98
N THR A 582 27.02 7.40 26.11
CA THR A 582 27.79 6.37 26.81
C THR A 582 26.92 5.14 27.05
N TRP A 583 27.51 3.98 26.82
CA TRP A 583 26.93 2.71 27.25
C TRP A 583 27.09 2.60 28.78
N PRO A 584 26.03 2.30 29.56
CA PRO A 584 26.12 2.28 31.02
C PRO A 584 26.94 1.14 31.60
N GLY A 585 27.43 0.23 30.79
CA GLY A 585 28.21 -0.95 31.19
C GLY A 585 29.74 -0.80 31.17
N GLY A 586 30.31 0.39 30.95
CA GLY A 586 31.75 0.61 30.84
C GLY A 586 32.40 -0.19 29.68
N ASP A 587 33.64 -0.67 29.89
CA ASP A 587 34.42 -1.39 28.86
C ASP A 587 33.81 -2.75 28.41
N ASP A 588 32.82 -3.27 29.12
CA ASP A 588 32.13 -4.52 28.81
C ASP A 588 30.94 -4.39 27.87
N ALA A 589 30.68 -3.21 27.31
CA ALA A 589 29.61 -3.05 26.33
C ALA A 589 29.86 -3.92 25.08
N PRO A 590 28.90 -4.76 24.65
CA PRO A 590 29.12 -5.58 23.47
C PRO A 590 29.26 -4.68 22.23
N ALA A 591 30.48 -4.66 21.69
CA ALA A 591 30.80 -3.86 20.51
C ALA A 591 29.99 -4.29 19.25
N SER A 592 29.40 -5.47 19.29
CA SER A 592 28.63 -6.02 18.16
C SER A 592 27.55 -6.99 18.63
N CYS A 593 26.40 -7.00 17.93
CA CYS A 593 25.38 -8.01 18.06
C CYS A 593 25.77 -9.24 17.25
N VAL A 594 25.83 -10.40 17.86
CA VAL A 594 26.11 -11.67 17.18
C VAL A 594 24.90 -12.58 17.29
N PHE A 595 24.33 -12.98 16.15
CA PHE A 595 23.20 -13.91 16.09
C PHE A 595 23.66 -15.37 16.04
N GLY A 596 22.98 -16.25 16.77
CA GLY A 596 23.11 -17.70 16.62
C GLY A 596 24.10 -18.39 17.53
N THR A 597 24.64 -17.70 18.53
CA THR A 597 25.33 -18.34 19.65
C THR A 597 24.51 -18.23 20.94
N SER A 598 24.58 -19.22 21.81
CA SER A 598 23.87 -19.22 23.10
C SER A 598 24.28 -18.08 24.05
N ASN A 599 25.27 -17.29 23.67
CA ASN A 599 25.79 -16.14 24.40
C ASN A 599 25.41 -14.80 23.72
N MET A 600 24.18 -14.65 23.25
CA MET A 600 23.67 -13.31 22.95
C MET A 600 23.70 -12.51 24.23
N SER A 601 24.42 -11.41 24.26
CA SER A 601 24.36 -10.45 25.36
C SER A 601 22.89 -10.10 25.57
N GLU A 602 22.31 -10.55 26.68
CA GLU A 602 20.90 -10.32 27.05
C GLU A 602 20.52 -8.83 27.03
N THR A 603 21.54 -7.96 27.09
CA THR A 603 21.40 -6.50 27.12
C THR A 603 21.10 -5.86 25.77
N CYS A 604 21.50 -6.47 24.65
CA CYS A 604 21.24 -5.88 23.32
C CYS A 604 19.95 -6.39 22.66
N HIS A 605 19.43 -7.50 23.15
CA HIS A 605 18.29 -8.20 22.53
C HIS A 605 17.31 -8.80 23.52
N ASN A 606 16.97 -8.13 24.57
CA ASN A 606 15.85 -8.63 25.38
C ASN A 606 14.52 -8.25 24.70
N ALA A 607 14.19 -8.94 23.60
CA ALA A 607 12.93 -8.82 22.90
C ALA A 607 11.71 -9.25 23.74
N THR A 608 11.96 -9.80 24.93
CA THR A 608 10.90 -10.20 25.87
C THR A 608 10.38 -9.04 26.70
N GLN A 609 11.11 -7.93 26.78
CA GLN A 609 10.68 -6.73 27.50
C GLN A 609 10.74 -5.52 26.58
N PRO A 610 9.58 -4.97 26.16
CA PRO A 610 9.54 -3.73 25.41
C PRO A 610 10.22 -2.61 26.20
N PHE A 611 10.92 -1.73 25.48
CA PHE A 611 11.63 -0.57 26.02
C PHE A 611 12.82 -0.86 26.95
N THR A 612 13.33 -2.08 26.99
CA THR A 612 14.65 -2.28 27.61
C THR A 612 15.74 -1.57 26.81
N PRO A 613 16.73 -0.94 27.48
CA PRO A 613 17.81 -0.29 26.77
C PRO A 613 18.66 -1.30 26.01
N GLY A 614 18.84 -1.05 24.72
CA GLY A 614 19.67 -1.82 23.82
C GLY A 614 18.98 -2.13 22.49
N ALA A 615 19.57 -1.68 21.41
CA ALA A 615 19.12 -1.97 20.05
C ALA A 615 20.29 -2.44 19.19
N CYS A 616 20.04 -3.42 18.34
CA CYS A 616 21.03 -3.92 17.39
C CYS A 616 20.79 -3.32 16.02
N LEU A 617 21.71 -2.50 15.54
CA LEU A 617 21.62 -1.80 14.27
C LEU A 617 22.50 -2.45 13.20
N GLY A 618 22.11 -2.35 11.93
CA GLY A 618 22.90 -2.83 10.79
C GLY A 618 23.02 -4.34 10.72
N TYR A 619 22.16 -5.10 11.40
CA TYR A 619 22.17 -6.56 11.34
C TYR A 619 21.86 -7.06 9.93
N GLN A 620 22.78 -7.84 9.36
CA GLN A 620 22.61 -8.51 8.08
C GLN A 620 22.41 -10.02 8.30
N ALA A 621 21.21 -10.53 7.99
CA ALA A 621 20.90 -11.96 8.02
C ALA A 621 21.54 -12.76 6.86
N ASN A 622 22.27 -12.11 5.97
CA ASN A 622 22.98 -12.80 4.90
C ASN A 622 24.12 -13.66 5.45
N PHE A 623 24.33 -14.83 4.86
CA PHE A 623 25.25 -15.89 5.29
C PHE A 623 26.69 -15.47 5.58
N THR A 624 27.09 -14.25 5.26
CA THR A 624 28.46 -13.74 5.40
C THR A 624 28.69 -12.73 6.51
N ARG A 625 27.65 -12.04 7.02
CA ARG A 625 27.79 -11.09 8.14
C ARG A 625 26.59 -11.15 9.08
N ARG A 626 26.80 -11.75 10.25
CA ARG A 626 25.82 -11.81 11.35
C ARG A 626 26.19 -10.85 12.49
N ARG A 627 26.73 -9.67 12.14
CA ARG A 627 27.18 -8.70 13.14
C ARG A 627 26.48 -7.36 12.90
N GLY A 628 25.91 -6.79 13.94
CA GLY A 628 25.38 -5.45 13.98
C GLY A 628 26.04 -4.61 15.08
N MET A 629 25.73 -3.34 15.15
CA MET A 629 26.19 -2.43 16.20
C MET A 629 25.16 -2.40 17.32
N CYS A 630 25.56 -2.64 18.55
CA CYS A 630 24.70 -2.48 19.72
C CYS A 630 24.76 -1.02 20.21
N VAL A 631 23.60 -0.41 20.40
CA VAL A 631 23.47 0.96 20.92
C VAL A 631 22.59 0.96 22.16
N HIS A 632 22.89 1.84 23.11
CA HIS A 632 22.06 2.07 24.28
C HIS A 632 20.93 3.06 23.92
N ALA A 633 19.79 2.52 23.54
CA ALA A 633 18.59 3.26 23.19
C ALA A 633 17.35 2.51 23.66
N SER A 634 16.31 3.21 24.06
CA SER A 634 15.00 2.61 24.43
C SER A 634 14.04 2.71 23.25
N ALA A 635 14.24 1.84 22.26
CA ALA A 635 13.46 1.79 21.04
C ALA A 635 12.75 0.45 20.87
N VAL A 636 11.50 0.48 20.40
CA VAL A 636 10.68 -0.72 20.20
C VAL A 636 9.90 -0.65 18.88
N LEU A 637 9.65 -1.80 18.28
CA LEU A 637 8.67 -2.00 17.25
C LEU A 637 7.37 -2.48 17.90
N LEU A 638 6.39 -1.59 17.99
CA LEU A 638 5.10 -1.88 18.61
C LEU A 638 4.14 -2.46 17.55
N PRO A 639 3.64 -3.70 17.73
CA PRO A 639 2.64 -4.27 16.83
C PRO A 639 1.36 -3.42 16.80
N SER A 640 1.00 -2.97 15.60
CA SER A 640 -0.13 -2.09 15.34
C SER A 640 -1.15 -2.84 14.48
N ILE A 641 -2.04 -3.57 15.15
CA ILE A 641 -3.09 -4.41 14.55
C ILE A 641 -4.44 -4.11 15.19
N PRO A 642 -5.57 -4.47 14.51
CA PRO A 642 -6.88 -4.32 15.11
C PRO A 642 -6.99 -5.05 16.46
N ALA A 643 -7.57 -4.40 17.45
CA ALA A 643 -7.69 -4.97 18.80
C ALA A 643 -8.56 -6.24 18.84
N ALA A 644 -9.49 -6.38 17.89
CA ALA A 644 -10.31 -7.59 17.73
C ALA A 644 -9.53 -8.78 17.14
N THR A 645 -8.30 -8.58 16.69
CA THR A 645 -7.47 -9.63 16.09
C THR A 645 -6.56 -10.23 17.15
N VAL A 646 -6.71 -11.52 17.42
CA VAL A 646 -5.98 -12.24 18.46
C VAL A 646 -5.21 -13.41 17.84
N ALA A 647 -4.02 -13.68 18.35
CA ALA A 647 -3.26 -14.85 17.96
C ALA A 647 -4.01 -16.14 18.32
N ARG A 648 -4.00 -17.13 17.42
CA ARG A 648 -4.50 -18.48 17.73
C ARG A 648 -3.60 -19.12 18.79
N ALA A 649 -4.18 -20.00 19.60
CA ALA A 649 -3.45 -20.70 20.65
C ALA A 649 -2.24 -21.51 20.14
N ASP A 650 -2.29 -21.97 18.90
CA ASP A 650 -1.18 -22.68 18.24
C ASP A 650 -0.08 -21.73 17.69
N GLY A 651 -0.26 -20.42 17.81
CA GLY A 651 0.67 -19.39 17.32
C GLY A 651 0.85 -19.33 15.80
N ARG A 652 0.02 -20.07 15.03
CA ARG A 652 0.19 -20.21 13.58
C ARG A 652 -0.73 -19.34 12.75
N GLY A 653 -1.57 -18.54 13.38
CA GLY A 653 -2.51 -17.68 12.67
C GLY A 653 -3.30 -16.78 13.59
N TRP A 654 -4.34 -16.22 13.05
CA TRP A 654 -5.16 -15.22 13.68
C TRP A 654 -6.60 -15.74 13.92
N THR A 655 -7.25 -15.20 14.92
CA THR A 655 -8.66 -15.36 15.18
C THR A 655 -9.26 -14.03 15.59
N PHE A 656 -10.57 -13.98 15.76
CA PHE A 656 -11.31 -12.77 16.05
C PHE A 656 -11.91 -12.83 17.46
N ASP A 657 -11.79 -11.74 18.22
CA ASP A 657 -12.44 -11.52 19.49
C ASP A 657 -13.27 -10.23 19.42
N ALA A 658 -14.58 -10.35 19.45
CA ALA A 658 -15.51 -9.23 19.39
C ALA A 658 -15.33 -8.21 20.54
N LYS A 659 -14.73 -8.60 21.66
CA LYS A 659 -14.43 -7.67 22.77
C LYS A 659 -13.47 -6.56 22.32
N GLY A 660 -12.62 -6.82 21.35
CA GLY A 660 -11.71 -5.84 20.78
C GLY A 660 -12.37 -4.75 19.95
N LEU A 661 -13.69 -4.84 19.68
CA LEU A 661 -14.46 -3.81 18.99
C LEU A 661 -14.96 -2.69 19.92
N ALA A 662 -14.67 -2.77 21.19
CA ALA A 662 -15.09 -1.76 22.16
C ALA A 662 -14.65 -0.34 21.72
N GLY A 663 -15.49 0.65 21.92
CA GLY A 663 -15.23 2.04 21.53
C GLY A 663 -15.15 2.26 20.01
N GLY A 664 -15.79 1.41 19.19
CA GLY A 664 -15.77 1.55 17.74
C GLY A 664 -14.40 1.25 17.11
N ALA A 665 -13.59 0.41 17.77
CA ALA A 665 -12.28 0.04 17.27
C ALA A 665 -12.40 -0.65 15.91
N PRO A 666 -11.54 -0.31 14.93
CA PRO A 666 -11.58 -0.93 13.62
C PRO A 666 -11.13 -2.39 13.68
N ALA A 667 -11.64 -3.18 12.74
CA ALA A 667 -11.31 -4.60 12.60
C ALA A 667 -10.93 -4.93 11.16
N TRP A 668 -10.04 -4.13 10.59
CA TRP A 668 -9.65 -4.28 9.20
C TRP A 668 -8.80 -5.53 8.95
N SER A 669 -9.17 -6.28 7.93
CA SER A 669 -8.37 -7.36 7.35
C SER A 669 -8.34 -7.22 5.82
N GLU A 670 -7.39 -7.88 5.18
CA GLU A 670 -7.22 -7.83 3.73
C GLU A 670 -7.23 -9.24 3.15
N SER A 671 -8.03 -9.43 2.10
CA SER A 671 -7.95 -10.59 1.23
C SER A 671 -6.74 -10.45 0.30
N TYR A 672 -6.17 -11.55 -0.13
CA TYR A 672 -5.06 -11.57 -1.07
C TYR A 672 -5.45 -12.29 -2.36
N TRP A 673 -4.84 -11.86 -3.45
CA TRP A 673 -4.95 -12.54 -4.73
C TRP A 673 -4.20 -13.87 -4.68
N GLU A 674 -4.83 -14.91 -5.16
CA GLU A 674 -4.18 -16.21 -5.34
C GLU A 674 -3.24 -16.13 -6.55
N THR A 675 -1.95 -16.01 -6.27
CA THR A 675 -0.90 -15.74 -7.28
C THR A 675 -0.84 -16.78 -8.39
N ASP A 676 -1.14 -18.04 -8.07
CA ASP A 676 -1.07 -19.12 -9.04
C ASP A 676 -2.23 -19.11 -10.07
N THR A 677 -3.28 -18.34 -9.78
CA THR A 677 -4.47 -18.24 -10.64
C THR A 677 -4.62 -16.88 -11.31
N PHE A 678 -3.92 -15.86 -10.80
CA PHE A 678 -4.06 -14.51 -11.29
C PHE A 678 -3.24 -14.29 -12.56
N HIS A 679 -3.95 -14.11 -13.68
CA HIS A 679 -3.34 -13.67 -14.92
C HIS A 679 -4.30 -12.80 -15.73
N THR A 680 -3.76 -11.91 -16.52
CA THR A 680 -4.51 -11.09 -17.45
C THR A 680 -3.87 -11.21 -18.83
N ARG A 681 -4.69 -11.43 -19.85
CA ARG A 681 -4.23 -11.56 -21.23
C ARG A 681 -5.19 -10.86 -22.18
N THR A 682 -4.68 -10.47 -23.33
CA THR A 682 -5.48 -9.84 -24.37
C THR A 682 -5.26 -10.57 -25.70
N PHE A 683 -6.33 -10.81 -26.43
CA PHE A 683 -6.32 -11.47 -27.72
C PHE A 683 -7.46 -10.98 -28.60
N LEU A 684 -7.36 -11.25 -29.90
CA LEU A 684 -8.43 -11.01 -30.85
C LEU A 684 -9.42 -12.16 -30.77
N LYS A 685 -10.62 -11.89 -30.26
CA LYS A 685 -11.72 -12.85 -30.26
C LYS A 685 -12.48 -12.73 -31.57
N ASP A 686 -12.41 -13.78 -32.36
CA ASP A 686 -13.19 -13.89 -33.59
C ASP A 686 -14.62 -14.34 -33.29
N PRO A 687 -15.63 -13.91 -34.06
CA PRO A 687 -16.99 -14.45 -33.93
C PRO A 687 -16.96 -15.97 -34.10
N ASP A 688 -17.78 -16.66 -33.30
CA ASP A 688 -17.79 -18.11 -33.13
C ASP A 688 -17.90 -18.97 -34.44
N HIS A 689 -18.16 -18.31 -35.56
CA HIS A 689 -18.29 -18.96 -36.87
C HIS A 689 -16.96 -19.35 -37.50
N LEU A 690 -15.87 -18.60 -37.34
CA LEU A 690 -14.60 -18.95 -37.99
C LEU A 690 -13.92 -20.13 -37.31
N ALA A 691 -13.93 -20.18 -35.98
CA ALA A 691 -13.40 -21.31 -35.23
C ALA A 691 -14.16 -22.61 -35.57
N THR A 692 -15.48 -22.55 -35.65
CA THR A 692 -16.32 -23.68 -36.04
C THR A 692 -16.07 -24.07 -37.50
N THR A 693 -15.93 -23.09 -38.40
CA THR A 693 -15.65 -23.37 -39.83
C THR A 693 -14.27 -23.99 -40.00
N LEU A 694 -13.24 -23.47 -39.30
CA LEU A 694 -11.90 -24.05 -39.33
C LEU A 694 -11.87 -25.47 -38.72
N LEU A 695 -12.60 -25.70 -37.64
CA LEU A 695 -12.72 -27.05 -37.03
C LEU A 695 -13.39 -28.00 -37.99
N VAL A 696 -14.52 -27.63 -38.60
CA VAL A 696 -15.27 -28.48 -39.55
C VAL A 696 -14.43 -28.72 -40.80
N THR A 697 -13.84 -27.68 -41.39
CA THR A 697 -13.02 -27.85 -42.63
C THR A 697 -11.75 -28.62 -42.35
N GLY A 698 -11.07 -28.39 -41.22
CA GLY A 698 -9.88 -29.14 -40.79
C GLY A 698 -10.22 -30.61 -40.53
N THR A 699 -11.33 -30.90 -39.86
CA THR A 699 -11.80 -32.27 -39.61
C THR A 699 -12.14 -32.97 -40.92
N LEU A 700 -12.87 -32.30 -41.84
CA LEU A 700 -13.19 -32.86 -43.17
C LEU A 700 -11.93 -33.11 -43.99
N ALA A 701 -10.97 -32.19 -43.99
CA ALA A 701 -9.68 -32.38 -44.67
C ALA A 701 -8.92 -33.60 -44.12
N THR A 702 -8.87 -33.71 -42.79
CA THR A 702 -8.20 -34.85 -42.12
C THR A 702 -8.86 -36.19 -42.46
N VAL A 703 -10.19 -36.25 -42.42
CA VAL A 703 -10.96 -37.45 -42.81
C VAL A 703 -10.73 -37.78 -44.29
N MET A 704 -10.70 -36.78 -45.16
CA MET A 704 -10.45 -36.96 -46.59
C MET A 704 -9.03 -37.51 -46.86
N VAL A 705 -8.02 -36.93 -46.23
CA VAL A 705 -6.63 -37.40 -46.32
C VAL A 705 -6.50 -38.83 -45.80
N TYR A 706 -7.16 -39.15 -44.67
CA TYR A 706 -7.18 -40.51 -44.15
C TYR A 706 -7.89 -41.50 -45.10
N ALA A 707 -9.03 -41.13 -45.66
CA ALA A 707 -9.77 -41.95 -46.60
C ALA A 707 -8.98 -42.20 -47.89
N ILE A 708 -8.33 -41.18 -48.43
CA ILE A 708 -7.44 -41.28 -49.62
C ILE A 708 -6.25 -42.19 -49.28
N GLY A 709 -5.61 -41.98 -48.12
CA GLY A 709 -4.48 -42.81 -47.69
C GLY A 709 -4.84 -44.27 -47.55
N LYS A 710 -6.02 -44.56 -46.98
CA LYS A 710 -6.54 -45.94 -46.83
C LYS A 710 -6.92 -46.57 -48.17
N PHE A 711 -7.49 -45.77 -49.09
CA PHE A 711 -7.84 -46.23 -50.43
C PHE A 711 -6.58 -46.53 -51.30
N LEU A 712 -5.57 -45.69 -51.22
CA LEU A 712 -4.29 -45.93 -51.90
C LEU A 712 -3.49 -47.07 -51.29
N GLY A 713 -3.48 -47.18 -49.94
CA GLY A 713 -2.81 -48.29 -49.24
C GLY A 713 -3.46 -49.67 -49.50
N ALA A 714 -4.78 -49.70 -49.63
CA ALA A 714 -5.49 -50.95 -49.97
C ALA A 714 -5.30 -51.41 -51.43
N ARG A 715 -4.63 -50.61 -52.29
CA ARG A 715 -4.29 -50.96 -53.69
C ARG A 715 -2.81 -51.24 -53.94
N VAL A 716 -1.97 -50.95 -52.96
CA VAL A 716 -0.52 -51.18 -53.06
C VAL A 716 -0.08 -52.45 -52.34
N PHE A 717 -0.95 -52.99 -51.51
CA PHE A 717 -0.87 -54.30 -50.87
C PHE A 717 -2.09 -55.11 -51.30
#